data_f409fe34a58835c48e609cde63b15d78
#
_entry.id   f409fe34a58835c48e609cde63b15d78
#
_cell.length_a   1.000
_cell.length_b   1.000
_cell.length_c   1.000
_cell.angle_alpha   90.00
_cell.angle_beta   90.00
_cell.angle_gamma   90.00
#
_symmetry.space_group_name_H-M   'P 1'
#
loop_
_entity.id
_entity.type
_entity.pdbx_description
1 polymer ?
#
loop_
_entity_poly.entity_id
_entity_poly.type
_entity_poly.pdbx_seq_one_letter_code
_entity_poly.pdbx_strand_id
1 'polypeptide(L)'
;LFVILCFVATALLIWAGVYARKEGFTESWSNAIEREFSQRGYHIEIGKITLGAFRGLVAEDVTFFQDRKRTEPIAFLDDVFLDVDLSRVLSKEIGVNTLDVEEARLSLPLDPGNPNGKRLDVEKLSGRIVVTESVIEIVKAEAAIGDFDVDVKGNLVRVVDTDEKGDEEKKKKETDHATATQRKQLQGILRELEKYEFLTDRPSISIEFSGDLASPEDLTVGVQLDAENFRKRGKTYTISSFRAAADYDGLERAAEISEFLLRDRQGELSLTGDWREESGRLRYSLESGADLPSLAEMFWKDKRLREVVFFSSPRITAEGVLDLEKLGEEGVGFPGELIGDFQAERFVTRGEVFSGLEFGFSVAEKKYYVRNLRLDHQSGVAFLNLKYDPDQGDETLQYQTEIKLDPHVFRPFFSEGGRKFSDAWEFGESSTVYFAAAGGGPSGDAKTWTNKGVVDLRNFTLNGVSFLEMESEFESLDLIHSFRDVKMKRHDGGIVAKEARFHPAKRLWEVEEVVWTTDLEEGASAFNKKLAKSLTKYQFTSPPTVSLSGQLDSRRVEEVGSEPRRNVLDIEFESEAIARYTFLGETITAEKSRGKIAVNGSRVHLKSLDAEVFGGTLQLEYDAKDVRSPERPFEARAILKDVPLEAVTRLYADTETIRGRVAAAVTLSGNGGDIATLDGDGTATITDGNLFAIPLFGPLSKAIVKARPGEVREGANVARQARATLRMRDGIIYSEDFEALTDSFRLRAAGEVSLVDNTVDLEAVVNTKDVLSSAVLTPVSELLTFSCTGTVTEPVWKSKAISNLGKVPAQVITELTTIPVEGLKKIGQGLFGPDQENGRDPAPEDADEEDMRKPKKTGLFQIFQDKE
;
A
#
# COMPACT_ATOMS: atom_id res chain seq x y z
N LEU A 1 20.27 28.02 -22.90
CA LEU A 1 21.31 28.83 -22.24
C LEU A 1 22.52 29.00 -23.12
N PHE A 2 22.99 27.95 -23.81
CA PHE A 2 24.17 27.95 -24.66
C PHE A 2 23.99 28.78 -25.94
N VAL A 3 22.84 28.59 -26.65
CA VAL A 3 22.48 29.38 -27.82
C VAL A 3 22.36 30.89 -27.47
N ILE A 4 21.80 31.15 -26.27
CA ILE A 4 21.72 32.51 -25.74
C ILE A 4 23.13 33.10 -25.48
N LEU A 5 24.05 32.27 -24.97
CA LEU A 5 25.43 32.70 -24.72
C LEU A 5 26.17 32.97 -26.03
N CYS A 6 25.95 32.21 -27.09
CA CYS A 6 26.47 32.45 -28.43
C CYS A 6 25.89 33.72 -29.05
N PHE A 7 24.59 33.94 -28.94
CA PHE A 7 23.94 35.15 -29.42
C PHE A 7 24.41 36.41 -28.72
N VAL A 8 24.56 36.34 -27.38
CA VAL A 8 25.06 37.46 -26.59
C VAL A 8 26.51 37.72 -26.88
N ALA A 9 27.33 36.69 -27.05
CA ALA A 9 28.72 36.87 -27.47
C ALA A 9 28.82 37.49 -28.87
N THR A 10 28.00 37.01 -29.80
CA THR A 10 27.92 37.60 -31.17
C THR A 10 27.42 39.03 -31.15
N ALA A 11 26.40 39.34 -30.37
CA ALA A 11 25.91 40.71 -30.21
C ALA A 11 26.91 41.66 -29.54
N LEU A 12 27.64 41.14 -28.53
CA LEU A 12 28.74 41.87 -27.91
C LEU A 12 29.88 42.16 -28.92
N LEU A 13 30.17 41.17 -29.80
CA LEU A 13 31.23 41.32 -30.82
C LEU A 13 30.83 42.25 -31.96
N ILE A 14 29.61 42.13 -32.44
CA ILE A 14 29.05 43.09 -33.46
C ILE A 14 29.04 44.48 -32.84
N TRP A 15 28.62 44.62 -31.61
CA TRP A 15 28.60 45.89 -30.90
C TRP A 15 30.01 46.40 -30.61
N ALA A 16 30.97 45.56 -30.21
CA ALA A 16 32.37 45.91 -30.03
C ALA A 16 33.05 46.26 -31.36
N GLY A 17 32.72 45.53 -32.45
CA GLY A 17 33.22 45.84 -33.80
C GLY A 17 32.65 47.14 -34.36
N VAL A 18 31.37 47.45 -34.20
CA VAL A 18 30.75 48.74 -34.51
C VAL A 18 31.25 49.85 -33.61
N TYR A 19 31.57 49.55 -32.36
CA TYR A 19 32.11 50.49 -31.39
C TYR A 19 33.61 50.76 -31.53
N ALA A 20 34.39 49.76 -31.91
CA ALA A 20 35.85 49.90 -32.14
C ALA A 20 36.21 50.82 -33.34
N ARG A 21 35.23 51.47 -33.88
CA ARG A 21 35.43 52.29 -35.06
C ARG A 21 35.50 53.75 -34.72
N LYS A 22 36.79 54.28 -34.44
CA LYS A 22 37.06 55.74 -34.67
C LYS A 22 38.10 56.34 -33.67
N GLU A 23 39.06 56.90 -34.10
CA GLU A 23 39.92 58.08 -34.14
C GLU A 23 40.51 58.71 -32.85
N GLY A 24 41.73 59.32 -32.93
CA GLY A 24 42.31 59.94 -31.91
C GLY A 24 43.52 60.79 -31.94
N PHE A 25 43.89 61.97 -31.37
CA PHE A 25 45.19 62.57 -31.04
C PHE A 25 45.11 63.83 -30.20
N THR A 26 46.31 64.43 -29.70
CA THR A 26 46.55 65.60 -28.81
C THR A 26 45.54 66.75 -28.95
N GLU A 27 45.43 67.79 -28.07
CA GLU A 27 44.23 68.60 -28.03
C GLU A 27 43.74 69.06 -29.41
N SER A 28 44.59 69.40 -30.33
CA SER A 28 44.19 69.55 -31.72
C SER A 28 44.01 68.22 -32.48
N TRP A 29 44.70 67.27 -32.05
CA TRP A 29 44.62 65.89 -32.58
C TRP A 29 43.51 65.07 -31.90
N SER A 30 43.36 65.13 -30.57
CA SER A 30 42.21 64.55 -29.84
C SER A 30 40.95 65.14 -30.45
N ASN A 31 40.87 66.45 -30.69
CA ASN A 31 39.75 67.10 -31.31
C ASN A 31 39.57 66.72 -32.82
N ALA A 32 40.61 66.35 -33.52
CA ALA A 32 40.53 65.84 -34.87
C ALA A 32 40.02 64.35 -34.88
N ILE A 33 40.48 63.61 -33.94
CA ILE A 33 40.12 62.25 -33.73
C ILE A 33 38.69 62.14 -33.21
N GLU A 34 38.35 62.91 -32.19
CA GLU A 34 37.01 62.98 -31.66
C GLU A 34 36.00 63.47 -32.75
N ARG A 35 36.38 64.38 -33.66
CA ARG A 35 35.57 64.77 -34.80
C ARG A 35 35.37 63.64 -35.81
N GLU A 36 36.43 62.97 -36.17
CA GLU A 36 36.33 61.84 -37.09
C GLU A 36 35.50 60.69 -36.49
N PHE A 37 35.64 60.39 -35.19
CA PHE A 37 34.75 59.46 -34.48
C PHE A 37 33.28 59.98 -34.51
N SER A 38 33.07 61.26 -34.29
CA SER A 38 31.78 61.90 -34.33
C SER A 38 31.14 61.90 -35.72
N GLN A 39 31.92 62.07 -36.82
CA GLN A 39 31.42 62.00 -38.18
C GLN A 39 30.93 60.64 -38.59
N ARG A 40 31.49 59.59 -37.93
CA ARG A 40 31.11 58.19 -38.10
C ARG A 40 30.07 57.70 -37.09
N GLY A 41 29.53 58.57 -36.27
CA GLY A 41 28.43 58.31 -35.33
C GLY A 41 28.86 57.89 -33.92
N TYR A 42 30.15 57.93 -33.58
CA TYR A 42 30.60 57.62 -32.24
C TYR A 42 31.15 58.86 -31.50
N HIS A 43 30.75 58.96 -30.26
CA HIS A 43 31.11 60.12 -29.47
C HIS A 43 32.11 59.70 -28.40
N ILE A 44 33.39 60.21 -28.56
CA ILE A 44 34.44 59.86 -27.59
C ILE A 44 34.99 61.16 -26.97
N GLU A 45 35.56 61.01 -25.82
CA GLU A 45 36.43 62.05 -25.21
C GLU A 45 37.75 61.37 -24.85
N ILE A 46 38.83 61.95 -25.24
CA ILE A 46 40.21 61.45 -24.95
C ILE A 46 40.83 62.35 -23.93
N GLY A 47 41.18 61.84 -22.76
CA GLY A 47 41.78 62.60 -21.67
C GLY A 47 43.19 63.02 -22.05
N LYS A 48 44.00 62.15 -22.64
CA LYS A 48 45.38 62.45 -22.98
C LYS A 48 45.86 61.56 -24.09
N ILE A 49 46.71 62.12 -24.98
CA ILE A 49 47.46 61.37 -25.99
C ILE A 49 48.95 61.49 -25.72
N THR A 50 49.61 60.36 -25.71
CA THR A 50 51.06 60.24 -25.50
C THR A 50 51.70 59.51 -26.69
N LEU A 51 52.96 59.75 -26.94
CA LEU A 51 53.74 59.05 -27.98
C LEU A 51 54.47 57.87 -27.33
N GLY A 52 54.03 56.65 -27.60
CA GLY A 52 54.73 55.44 -27.16
C GLY A 52 56.10 55.27 -27.78
N ALA A 53 57.15 55.02 -27.05
CA ALA A 53 58.57 55.05 -27.48
C ALA A 53 58.89 54.05 -28.63
N PHE A 54 58.01 53.07 -28.92
CA PHE A 54 58.18 52.03 -29.95
C PHE A 54 56.84 51.55 -30.54
N ARG A 55 55.67 52.10 -30.15
CA ARG A 55 54.36 51.60 -30.47
C ARG A 55 53.34 52.57 -31.03
N GLY A 56 53.73 53.72 -31.53
CA GLY A 56 52.82 54.71 -32.13
C GLY A 56 52.22 55.61 -31.04
N LEU A 57 50.95 55.97 -31.26
CA LEU A 57 50.25 56.87 -30.35
C LEU A 57 49.46 56.10 -29.31
N VAL A 58 49.50 56.62 -28.05
CA VAL A 58 48.71 56.07 -26.96
C VAL A 58 47.67 57.14 -26.56
N ALA A 59 46.41 56.72 -26.59
CA ALA A 59 45.35 57.55 -26.05
C ALA A 59 45.04 57.00 -24.63
N GLU A 60 45.12 57.83 -23.65
CA GLU A 60 44.88 57.59 -22.23
C GLU A 60 43.53 58.19 -21.86
N ASP A 61 42.80 57.54 -20.95
CA ASP A 61 41.50 57.94 -20.40
C ASP A 61 40.47 58.20 -21.50
N VAL A 62 40.25 57.21 -22.38
CA VAL A 62 39.32 57.33 -23.50
C VAL A 62 37.90 56.94 -23.02
N THR A 63 37.00 57.91 -23.04
CA THR A 63 35.58 57.72 -22.68
C THR A 63 34.72 57.69 -23.94
N PHE A 64 33.90 56.65 -24.09
CA PHE A 64 32.90 56.55 -25.13
C PHE A 64 31.51 56.95 -24.60
N PHE A 65 30.75 57.70 -25.36
CA PHE A 65 29.43 58.21 -25.01
C PHE A 65 28.37 57.67 -26.01
N GLN A 66 27.16 57.41 -25.50
CA GLN A 66 26.03 56.94 -26.30
C GLN A 66 25.47 58.11 -27.16
N ASP A 67 25.53 59.33 -26.63
CA ASP A 67 24.92 60.48 -27.22
C ASP A 67 25.95 61.55 -27.69
N ARG A 68 25.57 62.33 -28.74
CA ARG A 68 26.38 63.39 -29.26
C ARG A 68 26.67 64.56 -28.27
N LYS A 69 25.87 64.63 -27.22
CA LYS A 69 26.06 65.63 -26.16
C LYS A 69 27.06 65.14 -25.06
N ARG A 70 27.56 63.92 -25.19
CA ARG A 70 28.53 63.36 -24.25
C ARG A 70 28.01 63.36 -22.79
N THR A 71 26.72 63.04 -22.62
CA THR A 71 26.09 62.98 -21.30
C THR A 71 26.04 61.59 -20.72
N GLU A 72 26.07 60.56 -21.54
CA GLU A 72 25.95 59.16 -21.11
C GLU A 72 27.18 58.35 -21.50
N PRO A 73 28.14 58.15 -20.57
CA PRO A 73 29.32 57.35 -20.82
C PRO A 73 28.95 55.85 -20.87
N ILE A 74 29.40 55.14 -21.94
CA ILE A 74 29.14 53.73 -22.14
C ILE A 74 30.39 52.87 -22.02
N ALA A 75 31.58 53.42 -22.25
CA ALA A 75 32.83 52.68 -22.12
C ALA A 75 33.93 53.57 -21.62
N PHE A 76 34.84 53.00 -20.84
CA PHE A 76 36.01 53.64 -20.31
C PHE A 76 37.20 52.76 -20.63
N LEU A 77 38.20 53.29 -21.35
CA LEU A 77 39.46 52.61 -21.69
C LEU A 77 40.61 53.37 -21.10
N ASP A 78 41.44 52.72 -20.26
CA ASP A 78 42.57 53.34 -19.57
C ASP A 78 43.65 53.71 -20.59
N ASP A 79 44.18 52.76 -21.36
CA ASP A 79 45.21 52.96 -22.39
C ASP A 79 44.85 52.29 -23.72
N VAL A 80 44.90 53.01 -24.81
CA VAL A 80 44.66 52.52 -26.18
C VAL A 80 45.83 52.85 -27.05
N PHE A 81 46.55 51.88 -27.58
CA PHE A 81 47.62 52.06 -28.54
C PHE A 81 47.05 52.08 -29.95
N LEU A 82 47.35 53.16 -30.62
CA LEU A 82 46.92 53.41 -32.00
C LEU A 82 48.13 53.31 -32.93
N ASP A 83 48.12 52.25 -33.76
CA ASP A 83 49.07 52.19 -34.86
C ASP A 83 48.54 53.04 -36.06
N VAL A 84 49.17 54.19 -36.18
CA VAL A 84 48.79 55.21 -37.17
C VAL A 84 49.84 55.27 -38.25
N ASP A 85 49.46 55.21 -39.48
CA ASP A 85 50.38 55.48 -40.62
C ASP A 85 50.80 56.97 -40.63
N LEU A 86 51.96 57.20 -40.05
CA LEU A 86 52.56 58.57 -39.96
C LEU A 86 52.76 59.20 -41.32
N SER A 87 52.81 58.48 -42.42
CA SER A 87 52.93 59.04 -43.76
C SER A 87 51.62 59.67 -44.18
N ARG A 88 50.48 59.18 -43.79
CA ARG A 88 49.14 59.79 -44.05
C ARG A 88 48.76 60.90 -43.07
N VAL A 89 49.33 60.84 -41.89
CA VAL A 89 49.21 61.91 -40.91
C VAL A 89 49.74 63.26 -41.46
N LEU A 90 50.82 63.21 -42.19
CA LEU A 90 51.37 64.43 -42.86
C LEU A 90 50.48 64.96 -43.97
N SER A 91 49.59 64.15 -44.53
CA SER A 91 48.63 64.59 -45.58
C SER A 91 47.22 64.92 -44.98
N LYS A 92 47.11 65.03 -43.69
CA LYS A 92 45.84 65.29 -42.97
C LYS A 92 44.78 64.18 -43.05
N GLU A 93 45.13 63.00 -43.60
CA GLU A 93 44.26 61.78 -43.58
C GLU A 93 44.79 60.85 -42.57
N ILE A 94 44.07 60.67 -41.47
CA ILE A 94 44.41 59.76 -40.36
C ILE A 94 43.74 58.42 -40.61
N GLY A 95 44.53 57.43 -40.99
CA GLY A 95 44.03 56.03 -41.08
C GLY A 95 44.55 55.25 -39.92
N VAL A 96 43.70 54.76 -39.14
CA VAL A 96 44.04 53.74 -38.05
C VAL A 96 43.85 52.38 -38.67
N ASN A 97 44.92 51.62 -38.78
CA ASN A 97 44.95 50.27 -39.35
C ASN A 97 44.84 49.18 -38.24
N THR A 98 45.37 49.49 -37.08
CA THR A 98 45.40 48.55 -35.96
C THR A 98 45.12 49.28 -34.64
N LEU A 99 44.28 48.67 -33.83
CA LEU A 99 43.96 49.14 -32.50
C LEU A 99 44.47 48.03 -31.51
N ASP A 100 45.50 48.36 -30.77
CA ASP A 100 46.00 47.54 -29.69
C ASP A 100 45.53 48.13 -28.35
N VAL A 101 44.83 47.33 -27.57
CA VAL A 101 44.31 47.66 -26.23
C VAL A 101 45.05 46.81 -25.22
N GLU A 102 45.59 47.39 -24.19
CA GLU A 102 46.29 46.69 -23.09
C GLU A 102 45.67 47.06 -21.73
N GLU A 103 45.20 46.06 -20.98
CA GLU A 103 44.71 46.19 -19.60
C GLU A 103 43.57 47.19 -19.39
N ALA A 104 42.82 47.53 -20.42
CA ALA A 104 41.74 48.49 -20.35
C ALA A 104 40.56 47.98 -19.50
N ARG A 105 39.76 48.93 -19.01
CA ARG A 105 38.48 48.69 -18.37
C ARG A 105 37.34 49.20 -19.20
N LEU A 106 36.33 48.38 -19.36
CA LEU A 106 35.09 48.69 -20.09
C LEU A 106 33.92 48.52 -19.17
N SER A 107 33.14 49.54 -18.93
CA SER A 107 31.96 49.48 -18.06
C SER A 107 30.73 49.87 -18.85
N LEU A 108 29.85 48.87 -19.08
CA LEU A 108 28.66 49.01 -19.91
C LEU A 108 27.39 49.00 -19.05
N PRO A 109 26.48 50.01 -19.17
CA PRO A 109 25.22 49.91 -18.48
C PRO A 109 24.39 48.76 -19.09
N LEU A 110 23.92 47.85 -18.21
CA LEU A 110 23.09 46.71 -18.61
C LEU A 110 21.68 47.15 -19.04
N ASP A 111 21.24 48.32 -18.61
CA ASP A 111 20.00 48.98 -19.02
C ASP A 111 20.30 50.42 -19.52
N PRO A 112 20.15 50.67 -20.82
CA PRO A 112 20.37 52.00 -21.35
C PRO A 112 19.41 53.06 -20.82
N GLY A 113 18.18 52.64 -20.42
CA GLY A 113 17.19 53.50 -19.82
C GLY A 113 17.53 53.89 -18.36
N ASN A 114 18.51 53.21 -17.76
CA ASN A 114 19.01 53.47 -16.43
C ASN A 114 20.53 53.40 -16.37
N PRO A 115 21.23 54.42 -16.86
CA PRO A 115 22.71 54.43 -16.95
C PRO A 115 23.39 54.29 -15.58
N ASN A 116 22.71 54.64 -14.50
CA ASN A 116 23.18 54.49 -13.13
C ASN A 116 22.81 53.12 -12.50
N GLY A 117 22.21 52.23 -13.26
CA GLY A 117 21.85 50.90 -12.84
C GLY A 117 23.01 49.92 -12.79
N LYS A 118 22.70 48.61 -12.78
CA LYS A 118 23.72 47.57 -12.82
C LYS A 118 24.54 47.66 -14.10
N ARG A 119 25.87 47.60 -13.98
CA ARG A 119 26.80 47.70 -15.11
C ARG A 119 27.48 46.34 -15.32
N LEU A 120 27.87 46.09 -16.57
CA LEU A 120 28.77 45.00 -16.93
C LEU A 120 30.20 45.59 -16.96
N ASP A 121 30.99 45.20 -15.98
CA ASP A 121 32.37 45.62 -15.93
C ASP A 121 33.23 44.53 -16.59
N VAL A 122 33.96 44.96 -17.61
CA VAL A 122 34.96 44.18 -18.35
C VAL A 122 36.31 44.69 -17.91
N GLU A 123 37.04 43.86 -17.23
CA GLU A 123 38.40 44.22 -16.71
C GLU A 123 39.45 43.51 -17.54
N LYS A 124 40.67 44.05 -17.48
CA LYS A 124 41.86 43.50 -18.15
C LYS A 124 41.64 43.26 -19.66
N LEU A 125 40.84 44.12 -20.28
CA LEU A 125 40.62 44.01 -21.72
C LEU A 125 41.93 44.28 -22.45
N SER A 126 42.47 43.26 -23.11
CA SER A 126 43.68 43.34 -23.91
C SER A 126 43.42 42.67 -25.24
N GLY A 127 43.80 43.36 -26.33
CA GLY A 127 43.48 42.73 -27.63
C GLY A 127 44.03 43.57 -28.82
N ARG A 128 44.12 42.89 -29.95
CA ARG A 128 44.48 43.51 -31.22
C ARG A 128 43.34 43.40 -32.21
N ILE A 129 42.90 44.53 -32.68
CA ILE A 129 41.90 44.68 -33.71
C ILE A 129 42.51 45.32 -34.95
N VAL A 130 42.49 44.64 -36.06
CA VAL A 130 42.93 45.15 -37.37
C VAL A 130 41.70 45.61 -38.13
N VAL A 131 41.67 46.86 -38.52
CA VAL A 131 40.56 47.45 -39.27
C VAL A 131 41.04 47.85 -40.63
N THR A 132 40.57 47.21 -41.66
CA THR A 132 40.82 47.57 -43.10
C THR A 132 39.55 48.19 -43.67
N GLU A 133 39.58 48.60 -44.92
CA GLU A 133 38.41 49.18 -45.61
C GLU A 133 37.23 48.18 -45.71
N SER A 134 37.50 46.86 -45.70
CA SER A 134 36.49 45.79 -45.92
C SER A 134 36.45 44.74 -44.84
N VAL A 135 37.42 44.67 -43.96
CA VAL A 135 37.52 43.63 -42.94
C VAL A 135 37.83 44.20 -41.57
N ILE A 136 37.11 43.74 -40.53
CA ILE A 136 37.46 43.92 -39.13
C ILE A 136 37.92 42.55 -38.63
N GLU A 137 39.18 42.44 -38.26
CA GLU A 137 39.75 41.20 -37.72
C GLU A 137 40.10 41.42 -36.25
N ILE A 138 39.54 40.61 -35.38
CA ILE A 138 39.94 40.48 -33.96
C ILE A 138 40.96 39.36 -33.90
N VAL A 139 42.23 39.70 -33.92
CA VAL A 139 43.32 38.73 -33.91
C VAL A 139 43.32 37.93 -32.64
N LYS A 140 43.16 38.63 -31.53
CA LYS A 140 42.96 38.11 -30.21
C LYS A 140 42.45 39.21 -29.30
N ALA A 141 41.42 38.95 -28.50
CA ALA A 141 41.00 39.83 -27.44
C ALA A 141 40.77 38.99 -26.19
N GLU A 142 41.41 39.32 -25.08
CA GLU A 142 41.31 38.72 -23.77
C GLU A 142 40.66 39.74 -22.84
N ALA A 143 39.74 39.28 -21.99
CA ALA A 143 39.09 40.11 -21.01
C ALA A 143 38.62 39.29 -19.79
N ALA A 144 38.48 39.96 -18.67
CA ALA A 144 37.79 39.39 -17.51
C ALA A 144 36.44 40.04 -17.33
N ILE A 145 35.37 39.25 -17.35
CA ILE A 145 33.99 39.70 -17.15
C ILE A 145 33.43 39.03 -15.88
N GLY A 146 33.35 39.79 -14.80
CA GLY A 146 33.02 39.25 -13.51
C GLY A 146 34.00 38.15 -13.08
N ASP A 147 33.51 36.94 -12.88
CA ASP A 147 34.35 35.79 -12.51
C ASP A 147 34.84 34.97 -13.72
N PHE A 148 34.67 35.46 -14.97
CA PHE A 148 35.02 34.74 -16.20
C PHE A 148 36.20 35.40 -16.93
N ASP A 149 37.08 34.56 -17.45
CA ASP A 149 38.07 34.98 -18.45
C ASP A 149 37.51 34.70 -19.84
N VAL A 150 37.55 35.70 -20.76
CA VAL A 150 36.93 35.62 -22.09
C VAL A 150 38.00 35.89 -23.14
N ASP A 151 38.13 34.91 -24.03
CA ASP A 151 38.97 34.99 -25.21
C ASP A 151 38.09 35.13 -26.46
N VAL A 152 38.43 36.12 -27.34
CA VAL A 152 37.67 36.34 -28.55
C VAL A 152 38.63 36.47 -29.75
N LYS A 153 38.31 35.76 -30.81
CA LYS A 153 39.07 35.78 -32.05
C LYS A 153 38.14 35.64 -33.24
N GLY A 154 38.42 36.42 -34.32
CA GLY A 154 37.61 36.26 -35.51
C GLY A 154 37.77 37.36 -36.52
N ASN A 155 37.12 37.19 -37.66
CA ASN A 155 37.10 38.18 -38.72
C ASN A 155 35.65 38.45 -39.18
N LEU A 156 35.37 39.69 -39.48
CA LEU A 156 34.10 40.13 -40.01
C LEU A 156 34.36 40.94 -41.29
N VAL A 157 33.86 40.46 -42.39
CA VAL A 157 33.92 41.18 -43.68
C VAL A 157 32.80 42.19 -43.70
N ARG A 158 33.15 43.42 -44.13
CA ARG A 158 32.19 44.50 -44.30
C ARG A 158 32.04 44.83 -45.76
N VAL A 159 30.85 44.65 -46.29
CA VAL A 159 30.50 45.23 -47.62
C VAL A 159 30.01 46.65 -47.40
N VAL A 160 30.70 47.67 -47.89
CA VAL A 160 30.24 49.04 -47.88
C VAL A 160 29.30 49.23 -49.08
N ASP A 161 28.01 49.09 -48.81
CA ASP A 161 27.01 49.47 -49.84
C ASP A 161 26.81 50.94 -49.78
N THR A 162 27.18 51.64 -50.87
CA THR A 162 27.22 53.14 -51.02
C THR A 162 25.89 53.74 -51.44
N ASP A 163 24.86 52.93 -51.69
CA ASP A 163 23.59 53.43 -52.22
C ASP A 163 22.36 52.81 -51.53
N GLU A 164 21.99 53.35 -50.39
CA GLU A 164 20.57 53.31 -49.98
C GLU A 164 20.25 54.35 -48.88
N LYS A 165 19.84 55.55 -49.37
CA LYS A 165 19.09 56.53 -48.58
C LYS A 165 17.61 56.13 -48.61
N GLY A 166 17.14 55.32 -47.71
CA GLY A 166 15.72 55.03 -47.62
C GLY A 166 15.41 53.95 -46.61
N ASP A 167 14.95 54.29 -45.42
CA ASP A 167 14.46 53.45 -44.29
C ASP A 167 15.34 53.39 -43.00
N GLU A 168 16.09 54.44 -42.75
CA GLU A 168 16.88 54.53 -41.49
C GLU A 168 15.99 54.48 -40.23
N GLU A 169 14.76 54.98 -40.22
CA GLU A 169 13.90 55.01 -39.04
C GLU A 169 13.26 53.64 -38.71
N LYS A 170 12.99 52.79 -39.71
CA LYS A 170 12.41 51.46 -39.52
C LYS A 170 13.47 50.44 -39.07
N LYS A 171 14.63 50.46 -39.74
CA LYS A 171 15.80 49.64 -39.36
C LYS A 171 16.29 49.99 -37.96
N LYS A 172 16.27 51.28 -37.57
CA LYS A 172 16.68 51.70 -36.24
C LYS A 172 15.75 51.20 -35.13
N LYS A 173 14.43 51.18 -35.33
CA LYS A 173 13.47 50.63 -34.37
C LYS A 173 13.55 49.12 -34.23
N GLU A 174 13.79 48.37 -35.31
CA GLU A 174 13.99 46.93 -35.29
C GLU A 174 15.31 46.56 -34.61
N THR A 175 16.39 47.31 -34.85
CA THR A 175 17.67 47.11 -34.20
C THR A 175 17.61 47.43 -32.71
N ASP A 176 16.91 48.49 -32.30
CA ASP A 176 16.74 48.85 -30.87
C ASP A 176 15.93 47.79 -30.10
N HIS A 177 14.93 47.20 -30.74
CA HIS A 177 14.15 46.12 -30.12
C HIS A 177 14.94 44.82 -30.00
N ALA A 178 15.71 44.43 -31.01
CA ALA A 178 16.58 43.26 -30.97
C ALA A 178 17.64 43.40 -29.89
N THR A 179 18.26 44.59 -29.79
CA THR A 179 19.29 44.89 -28.80
C THR A 179 18.74 44.87 -27.37
N ALA A 180 17.52 45.35 -27.12
CA ALA A 180 16.87 45.31 -25.81
C ALA A 180 16.56 43.87 -25.35
N THR A 181 16.11 42.99 -26.25
CA THR A 181 15.83 41.59 -25.97
C THR A 181 17.13 40.83 -25.64
N GLN A 182 18.17 41.03 -26.40
CA GLN A 182 19.49 40.42 -26.20
C GLN A 182 20.11 40.82 -24.85
N ARG A 183 19.98 42.10 -24.46
CA ARG A 183 20.45 42.58 -23.14
C ARG A 183 19.71 41.94 -21.97
N LYS A 184 18.40 41.75 -22.11
CA LYS A 184 17.58 41.09 -21.09
C LYS A 184 17.96 39.61 -20.91
N GLN A 185 18.30 38.96 -22.02
CA GLN A 185 18.82 37.59 -22.02
C GLN A 185 20.19 37.51 -21.34
N LEU A 186 21.12 38.45 -21.64
CA LEU A 186 22.42 38.55 -20.99
C LEU A 186 22.29 38.72 -19.47
N GLN A 187 21.42 39.65 -19.04
CA GLN A 187 21.15 39.81 -17.59
C GLN A 187 20.60 38.53 -16.95
N GLY A 188 19.81 37.73 -17.66
CA GLY A 188 19.33 36.43 -17.19
C GLY A 188 20.48 35.44 -16.97
N ILE A 189 21.37 35.36 -17.94
CA ILE A 189 22.57 34.49 -17.90
C ILE A 189 23.48 34.88 -16.74
N LEU A 190 23.84 36.17 -16.64
CA LEU A 190 24.72 36.67 -15.58
C LEU A 190 24.13 36.38 -14.18
N ARG A 191 22.81 36.55 -13.99
CA ARG A 191 22.14 36.19 -12.76
C ARG A 191 22.18 34.66 -12.46
N GLU A 192 22.10 33.82 -13.47
CA GLU A 192 22.26 32.39 -13.28
C GLU A 192 23.69 32.03 -12.91
N LEU A 193 24.69 32.63 -13.56
CA LEU A 193 26.09 32.40 -13.28
C LEU A 193 26.50 32.89 -11.88
N GLU A 194 25.96 34.01 -11.40
CA GLU A 194 26.17 34.54 -10.04
C GLU A 194 25.78 33.51 -8.95
N LYS A 195 24.98 32.49 -9.28
CA LYS A 195 24.59 31.43 -8.34
C LYS A 195 25.68 30.40 -8.09
N TYR A 196 26.77 30.44 -8.86
CA TYR A 196 27.86 29.49 -8.74
C TYR A 196 29.07 30.15 -8.07
N GLU A 197 29.92 29.35 -7.47
CA GLU A 197 31.17 29.73 -6.82
C GLU A 197 32.28 28.86 -7.40
N PHE A 198 33.27 29.49 -8.03
CA PHE A 198 34.47 28.85 -8.58
C PHE A 198 35.53 28.79 -7.51
N LEU A 199 36.03 27.60 -7.22
CA LEU A 199 36.87 27.36 -6.05
C LEU A 199 38.35 27.45 -6.34
N THR A 200 38.76 27.32 -7.60
CA THR A 200 40.17 27.38 -8.02
C THR A 200 40.35 28.47 -9.04
N ASP A 201 40.25 28.15 -10.29
CA ASP A 201 40.51 29.06 -11.42
C ASP A 201 39.20 29.69 -11.91
N ARG A 202 39.32 30.82 -12.60
CA ARG A 202 38.19 31.44 -13.28
C ARG A 202 37.80 30.56 -14.48
N PRO A 203 36.54 30.40 -14.76
CA PRO A 203 36.10 29.76 -15.99
C PRO A 203 36.49 30.56 -17.20
N SER A 204 36.83 29.90 -18.29
CA SER A 204 37.21 30.52 -19.54
C SER A 204 36.14 30.36 -20.60
N ILE A 205 35.87 31.40 -21.35
CA ILE A 205 35.00 31.40 -22.53
C ILE A 205 35.83 31.78 -23.73
N SER A 206 35.93 30.90 -24.72
CA SER A 206 36.58 31.13 -25.99
C SER A 206 35.52 31.28 -27.10
N ILE A 207 35.61 32.34 -27.87
CA ILE A 207 34.69 32.64 -28.94
C ILE A 207 35.48 32.84 -30.23
N GLU A 208 35.22 32.00 -31.23
CA GLU A 208 35.74 32.19 -32.57
C GLU A 208 34.60 32.51 -33.53
N PHE A 209 34.77 33.48 -34.41
CA PHE A 209 33.73 33.84 -35.36
C PHE A 209 34.34 34.27 -36.72
N SER A 210 33.59 34.00 -37.79
CA SER A 210 33.92 34.51 -39.10
C SER A 210 32.62 34.78 -39.90
N GLY A 211 32.61 35.72 -40.79
CA GLY A 211 31.46 35.96 -41.61
C GLY A 211 31.37 37.37 -42.21
N ASP A 212 30.30 37.62 -42.97
CA ASP A 212 29.99 38.92 -43.53
C ASP A 212 28.89 39.62 -42.71
N LEU A 213 29.18 40.84 -42.24
CA LEU A 213 28.22 41.66 -41.51
C LEU A 213 27.02 42.12 -42.36
N ALA A 214 27.17 42.11 -43.68
CA ALA A 214 26.07 42.45 -44.59
C ALA A 214 25.17 41.27 -44.89
N SER A 215 25.68 40.03 -44.67
CA SER A 215 24.99 38.74 -44.88
C SER A 215 25.08 37.91 -43.61
N PRO A 216 24.19 38.15 -42.62
CA PRO A 216 24.21 37.37 -41.37
C PRO A 216 24.13 35.85 -41.56
N GLU A 217 23.65 35.42 -42.73
CA GLU A 217 23.60 34.04 -43.18
C GLU A 217 24.98 33.41 -43.40
N ASP A 218 26.02 34.23 -43.63
CA ASP A 218 27.40 33.73 -43.83
C ASP A 218 28.21 33.70 -42.51
N LEU A 219 27.55 34.00 -41.39
CA LEU A 219 28.20 34.05 -40.07
C LEU A 219 28.39 32.64 -39.49
N THR A 220 29.63 32.31 -39.17
CA THR A 220 29.96 31.11 -38.34
C THR A 220 30.44 31.55 -36.98
N VAL A 221 29.99 30.87 -35.93
CA VAL A 221 30.36 31.17 -34.54
C VAL A 221 30.64 29.87 -33.79
N GLY A 222 31.87 29.73 -33.31
CA GLY A 222 32.27 28.67 -32.38
C GLY A 222 32.38 29.24 -30.96
N VAL A 223 31.85 28.56 -29.98
CA VAL A 223 31.95 28.93 -28.56
C VAL A 223 32.37 27.73 -27.77
N GLN A 224 33.39 27.92 -26.95
CA GLN A 224 33.86 26.93 -25.98
C GLN A 224 33.85 27.54 -24.58
N LEU A 225 33.34 26.78 -23.62
CA LEU A 225 33.33 27.15 -22.19
C LEU A 225 34.01 26.04 -21.39
N ASP A 226 35.00 26.42 -20.61
CA ASP A 226 35.71 25.54 -19.67
C ASP A 226 35.61 26.10 -18.26
N ALA A 227 35.29 25.24 -17.31
CA ALA A 227 35.23 25.59 -15.90
C ALA A 227 35.71 24.41 -15.04
N GLU A 228 36.41 24.68 -13.98
CA GLU A 228 36.94 23.69 -13.05
C GLU A 228 36.52 23.98 -11.62
N ASN A 229 36.33 22.92 -10.82
CA ASN A 229 36.11 22.98 -9.38
C ASN A 229 35.09 24.03 -8.93
N PHE A 230 33.89 23.91 -9.33
CA PHE A 230 32.83 24.85 -8.97
C PHE A 230 31.63 24.17 -8.32
N ARG A 231 30.84 24.95 -7.60
CA ARG A 231 29.62 24.53 -6.96
C ARG A 231 28.57 25.62 -6.95
N LYS A 232 27.33 25.25 -6.77
CA LYS A 232 26.24 26.21 -6.55
C LYS A 232 26.37 26.79 -5.14
N ARG A 233 26.27 28.12 -5.00
CA ARG A 233 26.41 28.84 -3.70
C ARG A 233 25.43 28.22 -2.67
N GLY A 234 25.94 27.89 -1.50
CA GLY A 234 25.17 27.25 -0.42
C GLY A 234 24.95 25.75 -0.59
N LYS A 235 25.61 25.10 -1.56
CA LYS A 235 25.60 23.65 -1.77
C LYS A 235 27.01 23.08 -1.54
N THR A 236 27.06 21.81 -1.12
CA THR A 236 28.33 21.11 -0.86
C THR A 236 28.82 20.30 -2.05
N TYR A 237 27.93 19.99 -2.98
CA TYR A 237 28.27 19.23 -4.18
C TYR A 237 29.12 20.08 -5.13
N THR A 238 30.25 19.51 -5.57
CA THR A 238 31.24 20.17 -6.42
C THR A 238 31.34 19.43 -7.74
N ILE A 239 31.27 20.19 -8.84
CA ILE A 239 31.58 19.74 -10.18
C ILE A 239 33.10 19.92 -10.36
N SER A 240 33.78 18.83 -10.73
CA SER A 240 35.24 18.85 -10.89
C SER A 240 35.69 19.55 -12.16
N SER A 241 34.99 19.31 -13.27
CA SER A 241 35.21 20.01 -14.53
C SER A 241 33.94 20.08 -15.37
N PHE A 242 33.82 21.11 -16.12
CA PHE A 242 32.76 21.32 -17.10
C PHE A 242 33.37 21.86 -18.38
N ARG A 243 33.05 21.26 -19.52
CA ARG A 243 33.41 21.73 -20.83
C ARG A 243 32.17 21.70 -21.72
N ALA A 244 31.97 22.76 -22.48
CA ALA A 244 30.95 22.83 -23.50
C ALA A 244 31.52 23.50 -24.76
N ALA A 245 31.28 22.90 -25.92
CA ALA A 245 31.65 23.46 -27.20
C ALA A 245 30.45 23.37 -28.17
N ALA A 246 30.19 24.45 -28.88
CA ALA A 246 29.16 24.47 -29.90
C ALA A 246 29.53 25.42 -31.02
N ASP A 247 29.12 25.00 -32.22
CA ASP A 247 29.38 25.71 -33.46
C ASP A 247 28.04 26.07 -34.11
N TYR A 248 27.89 27.31 -34.53
CA TYR A 248 26.75 27.79 -35.30
C TYR A 248 27.17 28.14 -36.73
N ASP A 249 26.42 27.65 -37.69
CA ASP A 249 26.56 27.94 -39.13
C ASP A 249 25.33 28.70 -39.61
N GLY A 250 25.53 29.96 -39.95
CA GLY A 250 24.49 30.86 -40.44
C GLY A 250 23.95 30.45 -41.83
N LEU A 251 24.78 29.83 -42.69
CA LEU A 251 24.35 29.38 -44.02
C LEU A 251 23.37 28.21 -43.90
N GLU A 252 23.68 27.25 -43.03
CA GLU A 252 22.81 26.11 -42.72
C GLU A 252 21.71 26.47 -41.71
N ARG A 253 21.82 27.62 -41.04
CA ARG A 253 20.96 28.01 -39.91
C ARG A 253 20.83 26.90 -38.85
N ALA A 254 21.98 26.36 -38.53
CA ALA A 254 22.09 25.22 -37.64
C ALA A 254 23.16 25.46 -36.59
N ALA A 255 23.00 24.84 -35.42
CA ALA A 255 24.02 24.78 -34.39
C ALA A 255 24.29 23.34 -34.02
N GLU A 256 25.56 22.98 -33.84
CA GLU A 256 26.00 21.69 -33.35
C GLU A 256 26.62 21.85 -31.96
N ILE A 257 26.17 21.05 -30.98
CA ILE A 257 26.84 20.91 -29.71
C ILE A 257 27.83 19.75 -29.85
N SER A 258 29.06 20.08 -30.16
CA SER A 258 30.13 19.11 -30.41
C SER A 258 30.65 18.47 -29.12
N GLU A 259 30.64 19.21 -28.04
CA GLU A 259 31.02 18.75 -26.72
C GLU A 259 30.16 19.41 -25.63
N PHE A 260 29.63 18.61 -24.70
CA PHE A 260 29.10 19.06 -23.41
C PHE A 260 29.47 17.99 -22.42
N LEU A 261 30.44 18.23 -21.55
CA LEU A 261 31.00 17.27 -20.63
C LEU A 261 31.04 17.86 -19.22
N LEU A 262 30.32 17.27 -18.31
CA LEU A 262 30.33 17.59 -16.90
C LEU A 262 30.89 16.40 -16.13
N ARG A 263 31.93 16.64 -15.34
CA ARG A 263 32.55 15.62 -14.47
C ARG A 263 32.38 15.98 -13.01
N ASP A 264 32.05 15.02 -12.23
CA ASP A 264 32.08 15.07 -10.77
C ASP A 264 33.07 14.03 -10.19
N ARG A 265 32.94 13.73 -8.91
CA ARG A 265 33.79 12.74 -8.24
C ARG A 265 33.42 11.30 -8.56
N GLN A 266 32.22 11.06 -9.05
CA GLN A 266 31.66 9.73 -9.27
C GLN A 266 31.69 9.33 -10.75
N GLY A 267 31.55 10.29 -11.66
CA GLY A 267 31.54 10.00 -13.08
C GLY A 267 31.38 11.25 -13.93
N GLU A 268 30.84 11.04 -15.10
CA GLU A 268 30.67 12.13 -16.09
C GLU A 268 29.26 12.10 -16.70
N LEU A 269 28.82 13.25 -17.13
CA LEU A 269 27.65 13.46 -17.96
C LEU A 269 28.13 14.09 -19.26
N SER A 270 27.83 13.46 -20.38
CA SER A 270 28.10 13.97 -21.72
C SER A 270 26.82 14.17 -22.49
N LEU A 271 26.80 15.20 -23.33
CA LEU A 271 25.72 15.49 -24.25
C LEU A 271 26.29 15.99 -25.57
N THR A 272 25.74 15.52 -26.67
CA THR A 272 25.97 16.03 -28.00
C THR A 272 24.62 16.35 -28.66
N GLY A 273 24.60 17.23 -29.64
CA GLY A 273 23.32 17.53 -30.27
C GLY A 273 23.42 18.48 -31.47
N ASP A 274 22.38 18.47 -32.27
CA ASP A 274 22.20 19.34 -33.42
C ASP A 274 20.87 20.11 -33.31
N TRP A 275 20.93 21.40 -33.51
CA TRP A 275 19.79 22.30 -33.55
C TRP A 275 19.63 22.93 -34.93
N ARG A 276 18.40 23.11 -35.39
CA ARG A 276 18.07 23.78 -36.63
C ARG A 276 17.05 24.89 -36.41
N GLU A 277 17.32 26.06 -36.91
CA GLU A 277 16.45 27.24 -36.76
C GLU A 277 15.08 27.02 -37.42
N GLU A 278 15.00 26.39 -38.58
CA GLU A 278 13.76 26.11 -39.31
C GLU A 278 12.72 25.35 -38.46
N SER A 279 13.18 24.44 -37.66
CA SER A 279 12.31 23.61 -36.80
C SER A 279 12.21 24.08 -35.34
N GLY A 280 13.12 24.94 -34.87
CA GLY A 280 13.27 25.33 -33.48
C GLY A 280 13.69 24.16 -32.55
N ARG A 281 14.07 23.00 -33.11
CA ARG A 281 14.29 21.75 -32.40
C ARG A 281 15.76 21.40 -32.26
N LEU A 282 16.14 20.97 -31.04
CA LEU A 282 17.43 20.40 -30.71
C LEU A 282 17.29 18.88 -30.66
N ARG A 283 17.98 18.17 -31.55
CA ARG A 283 18.18 16.73 -31.41
C ARG A 283 19.41 16.51 -30.53
N TYR A 284 19.33 15.59 -29.57
CA TYR A 284 20.44 15.37 -28.63
C TYR A 284 20.59 13.90 -28.26
N SER A 285 21.82 13.54 -27.88
CA SER A 285 22.17 12.29 -27.24
C SER A 285 22.89 12.60 -25.94
N LEU A 286 22.52 11.90 -24.87
CA LEU A 286 23.03 12.10 -23.51
C LEU A 286 23.47 10.78 -22.92
N GLU A 287 24.65 10.78 -22.31
CA GLU A 287 25.10 9.71 -21.42
C GLU A 287 25.46 10.30 -20.06
N SER A 288 25.07 9.64 -18.96
CA SER A 288 25.42 10.07 -17.62
C SER A 288 25.82 8.89 -16.73
N GLY A 289 26.93 9.06 -16.05
CA GLY A 289 27.39 8.25 -14.92
C GLY A 289 27.72 9.14 -13.71
N ALA A 290 27.28 10.40 -13.72
CA ALA A 290 27.49 11.35 -12.64
C ALA A 290 26.56 11.11 -11.44
N ASP A 291 26.80 11.77 -10.30
CA ASP A 291 25.96 11.70 -9.11
C ASP A 291 24.58 12.32 -9.33
N LEU A 292 23.64 11.49 -9.80
CA LEU A 292 22.31 11.93 -10.16
C LEU A 292 21.54 12.60 -9.01
N PRO A 293 21.52 12.11 -7.77
CA PRO A 293 20.84 12.77 -6.66
C PRO A 293 21.38 14.18 -6.40
N SER A 294 22.70 14.35 -6.43
CA SER A 294 23.36 15.64 -6.22
C SER A 294 23.09 16.60 -7.37
N LEU A 295 23.12 16.13 -8.61
CA LEU A 295 22.75 16.92 -9.79
C LEU A 295 21.30 17.36 -9.73
N ALA A 296 20.38 16.44 -9.38
CA ALA A 296 18.96 16.76 -9.26
C ALA A 296 18.71 17.80 -8.15
N GLU A 297 19.40 17.72 -7.04
CA GLU A 297 19.32 18.73 -5.98
C GLU A 297 19.86 20.09 -6.43
N MET A 298 20.91 20.11 -7.23
CA MET A 298 21.55 21.32 -7.72
C MET A 298 20.66 22.06 -8.74
N PHE A 299 20.04 21.32 -9.66
CA PHE A 299 19.34 21.90 -10.80
C PHE A 299 17.80 21.90 -10.67
N TRP A 300 17.18 20.85 -10.14
CA TRP A 300 15.72 20.67 -10.16
C TRP A 300 15.01 20.87 -8.84
N LYS A 301 15.70 20.99 -7.70
CA LYS A 301 15.12 21.12 -6.37
C LYS A 301 14.19 19.95 -5.97
N ASP A 302 14.23 18.82 -6.68
CA ASP A 302 13.44 17.64 -6.34
C ASP A 302 14.01 16.94 -5.11
N LYS A 303 13.17 16.73 -4.12
CA LYS A 303 13.57 16.10 -2.85
C LYS A 303 13.42 14.57 -2.86
N ARG A 304 12.67 14.01 -3.82
CA ARG A 304 12.37 12.58 -3.86
C ARG A 304 13.61 11.73 -4.10
N LEU A 305 14.52 12.18 -4.95
CA LEU A 305 15.79 11.50 -5.20
C LEU A 305 16.74 11.50 -4.00
N ARG A 306 16.53 12.33 -2.99
CA ARG A 306 17.34 12.33 -1.75
C ARG A 306 17.08 11.09 -0.89
N GLU A 307 15.93 10.42 -1.05
CA GLU A 307 15.62 9.18 -0.33
C GLU A 307 16.34 7.96 -0.92
N VAL A 308 17.04 8.15 -2.06
CA VAL A 308 17.79 7.09 -2.73
C VAL A 308 19.28 7.36 -2.61
N VAL A 309 20.01 6.41 -2.06
CA VAL A 309 21.48 6.45 -1.93
C VAL A 309 22.07 5.37 -2.82
N PHE A 310 22.70 5.77 -3.90
CA PHE A 310 23.42 4.87 -4.80
C PHE A 310 24.83 4.62 -4.26
N PHE A 311 25.31 3.37 -4.32
CA PHE A 311 26.69 3.02 -3.95
C PHE A 311 27.68 3.29 -5.10
N SER A 312 27.19 3.22 -6.33
CA SER A 312 27.86 3.67 -7.57
C SER A 312 26.87 4.55 -8.33
N SER A 313 27.37 5.50 -9.10
CA SER A 313 26.49 6.36 -9.89
C SER A 313 25.67 5.55 -10.87
N PRO A 314 24.36 5.84 -10.99
CA PRO A 314 23.54 5.21 -12.00
C PRO A 314 23.97 5.64 -13.41
N ARG A 315 23.85 4.73 -14.35
CA ARG A 315 24.07 5.02 -15.77
C ARG A 315 22.75 5.37 -16.43
N ILE A 316 22.77 6.47 -17.17
CA ILE A 316 21.63 6.91 -17.98
C ILE A 316 22.13 7.10 -19.40
N THR A 317 21.44 6.52 -20.35
CA THR A 317 21.59 6.82 -21.76
C THR A 317 20.27 7.32 -22.29
N ALA A 318 20.28 8.43 -23.03
CA ALA A 318 19.06 9.00 -23.54
C ALA A 318 19.31 9.72 -24.86
N GLU A 319 18.36 9.65 -25.74
CA GLU A 319 18.33 10.39 -26.98
C GLU A 319 16.95 11.02 -27.19
N GLY A 320 16.90 12.13 -27.88
CA GLY A 320 15.63 12.79 -28.08
C GLY A 320 15.68 14.07 -28.88
N VAL A 321 14.53 14.70 -28.90
CA VAL A 321 14.33 16.00 -29.58
C VAL A 321 13.67 16.95 -28.58
N LEU A 322 14.26 18.13 -28.40
CA LEU A 322 13.77 19.19 -27.53
C LEU A 322 13.32 20.40 -28.38
N ASP A 323 12.11 20.85 -28.16
CA ASP A 323 11.57 22.05 -28.75
C ASP A 323 11.99 23.24 -27.87
N LEU A 324 12.98 24.01 -28.32
CA LEU A 324 13.56 25.11 -27.54
C LEU A 324 12.61 26.33 -27.42
N GLU A 325 11.68 26.48 -28.33
CA GLU A 325 10.69 27.58 -28.30
C GLU A 325 9.68 27.37 -27.14
N LYS A 326 9.34 26.11 -26.87
CA LYS A 326 8.41 25.74 -25.77
C LYS A 326 9.07 25.55 -24.42
N LEU A 327 10.39 25.72 -24.34
CA LEU A 327 11.13 25.53 -23.10
C LEU A 327 10.79 26.63 -22.08
N GLY A 328 10.15 26.25 -20.99
CA GLY A 328 9.76 27.15 -19.90
C GLY A 328 8.34 27.73 -20.03
N GLU A 329 7.55 27.33 -21.00
CA GLU A 329 6.13 27.66 -21.07
C GLU A 329 5.33 26.96 -19.95
N GLU A 330 4.51 27.74 -19.24
CA GLU A 330 3.64 27.16 -18.19
C GLU A 330 2.60 26.20 -18.80
N GLY A 331 2.47 25.00 -18.22
CA GLY A 331 1.49 23.98 -18.62
C GLY A 331 1.93 23.08 -19.78
N VAL A 332 3.06 23.32 -20.40
CA VAL A 332 3.72 22.36 -21.28
C VAL A 332 4.47 21.36 -20.42
N GLY A 333 4.27 20.05 -20.65
CA GLY A 333 5.05 19.00 -19.99
C GLY A 333 6.51 19.01 -20.46
N PHE A 334 7.05 17.87 -20.83
CA PHE A 334 8.36 17.82 -21.47
C PHE A 334 8.24 18.35 -22.92
N PRO A 335 8.93 19.44 -23.29
CA PRO A 335 8.73 20.07 -24.62
C PRO A 335 9.51 19.32 -25.70
N GLY A 336 9.11 18.07 -25.99
CA GLY A 336 9.78 17.24 -26.97
C GLY A 336 9.58 15.76 -26.73
N GLU A 337 10.53 14.98 -27.20
CA GLU A 337 10.57 13.54 -27.05
C GLU A 337 11.91 13.12 -26.45
N LEU A 338 11.88 12.14 -25.56
CA LEU A 338 13.03 11.59 -24.88
C LEU A 338 12.84 10.07 -24.75
N ILE A 339 13.81 9.30 -25.22
CA ILE A 339 13.87 7.85 -25.07
C ILE A 339 15.21 7.51 -24.45
N GLY A 340 15.22 6.60 -23.49
CA GLY A 340 16.47 6.25 -22.84
C GLY A 340 16.36 4.99 -21.98
N ASP A 341 17.51 4.65 -21.41
CA ASP A 341 17.67 3.55 -20.49
C ASP A 341 18.31 4.05 -19.19
N PHE A 342 17.88 3.48 -18.09
CA PHE A 342 18.40 3.72 -16.76
C PHE A 342 18.92 2.43 -16.18
N GLN A 343 20.11 2.46 -15.61
CA GLN A 343 20.71 1.33 -14.93
C GLN A 343 21.38 1.80 -13.64
N ALA A 344 21.00 1.21 -12.54
CA ALA A 344 21.67 1.38 -11.24
C ALA A 344 22.05 0.01 -10.68
N GLU A 345 23.24 -0.06 -10.13
CA GLU A 345 23.66 -1.19 -9.32
C GLU A 345 23.07 -1.06 -7.93
N ARG A 346 23.80 -1.49 -6.92
CA ARG A 346 23.35 -1.47 -5.53
C ARG A 346 22.95 -0.06 -5.06
N PHE A 347 21.77 0.04 -4.48
CA PHE A 347 21.27 1.28 -3.88
C PHE A 347 20.41 1.00 -2.64
N VAL A 348 20.21 2.03 -1.83
CA VAL A 348 19.34 2.00 -0.65
C VAL A 348 18.27 3.05 -0.79
N THR A 349 17.03 2.68 -0.51
CA THR A 349 15.93 3.63 -0.38
C THR A 349 15.01 3.22 0.77
N ARG A 350 14.65 4.18 1.62
CA ARG A 350 13.83 3.96 2.83
C ARG A 350 14.29 2.81 3.73
N GLY A 351 15.59 2.55 3.76
CA GLY A 351 16.19 1.50 4.57
C GLY A 351 16.31 0.13 3.90
N GLU A 352 15.69 -0.07 2.74
CA GLU A 352 15.82 -1.30 1.95
C GLU A 352 16.98 -1.24 0.97
N VAL A 353 17.69 -2.37 0.83
CA VAL A 353 18.88 -2.51 0.00
C VAL A 353 18.53 -3.30 -1.26
N PHE A 354 18.56 -2.64 -2.40
CA PHE A 354 18.38 -3.27 -3.70
C PHE A 354 19.74 -3.56 -4.36
N SER A 355 19.83 -4.64 -5.11
CA SER A 355 21.04 -5.06 -5.80
C SER A 355 21.12 -4.60 -7.26
N GLY A 356 20.01 -4.13 -7.82
CA GLY A 356 19.96 -3.59 -9.18
C GLY A 356 18.61 -2.98 -9.52
N LEU A 357 18.64 -2.02 -10.44
CA LEU A 357 17.45 -1.44 -11.07
C LEU A 357 17.81 -1.09 -12.51
N GLU A 358 17.07 -1.62 -13.45
CA GLU A 358 17.20 -1.30 -14.87
C GLU A 358 15.82 -1.08 -15.50
N PHE A 359 15.70 -0.11 -16.38
CA PHE A 359 14.47 0.13 -17.13
C PHE A 359 14.72 1.02 -18.34
N GLY A 360 13.98 0.78 -19.42
CA GLY A 360 13.83 1.73 -20.50
C GLY A 360 12.71 2.72 -20.19
N PHE A 361 12.89 3.97 -20.59
CA PHE A 361 11.87 5.00 -20.44
C PHE A 361 11.67 5.79 -21.73
N SER A 362 10.48 6.35 -21.87
CA SER A 362 10.25 7.39 -22.89
C SER A 362 9.27 8.43 -22.38
N VAL A 363 9.52 9.65 -22.77
CA VAL A 363 8.72 10.83 -22.44
C VAL A 363 8.42 11.56 -23.72
N ALA A 364 7.16 11.88 -23.95
CA ALA A 364 6.75 12.72 -25.07
C ALA A 364 5.62 13.63 -24.60
N GLU A 365 5.83 14.95 -24.61
CA GLU A 365 4.91 15.94 -24.06
C GLU A 365 4.50 15.61 -22.60
N LYS A 366 3.29 15.06 -22.41
CA LYS A 366 2.75 14.66 -21.11
C LYS A 366 2.62 13.14 -20.96
N LYS A 367 3.14 12.36 -21.93
CA LYS A 367 3.07 10.90 -21.94
C LYS A 367 4.37 10.32 -21.39
N TYR A 368 4.25 9.34 -20.52
CA TYR A 368 5.38 8.69 -19.86
C TYR A 368 5.26 7.17 -20.00
N TYR A 369 6.33 6.53 -20.39
CA TYR A 369 6.41 5.07 -20.48
C TYR A 369 7.63 4.58 -19.72
N VAL A 370 7.44 3.54 -18.91
CA VAL A 370 8.51 2.76 -18.31
C VAL A 370 8.39 1.35 -18.85
N ARG A 371 9.46 0.84 -19.43
CA ARG A 371 9.48 -0.44 -20.12
C ARG A 371 10.50 -1.35 -19.48
N ASN A 372 10.11 -2.62 -19.28
CA ASN A 372 11.00 -3.67 -18.82
C ASN A 372 11.75 -3.30 -17.52
N LEU A 373 11.09 -2.54 -16.63
CA LEU A 373 11.68 -2.27 -15.33
C LEU A 373 11.93 -3.60 -14.64
N ARG A 374 13.17 -3.79 -14.26
CA ARG A 374 13.64 -4.91 -13.45
C ARG A 374 14.26 -4.35 -12.18
N LEU A 375 13.75 -4.80 -11.05
CA LEU A 375 14.23 -4.46 -9.72
C LEU A 375 14.76 -5.72 -9.05
N ASP A 376 16.05 -5.78 -8.77
CA ASP A 376 16.71 -6.91 -8.13
C ASP A 376 16.89 -6.66 -6.63
N HIS A 377 16.53 -7.66 -5.85
CA HIS A 377 16.72 -7.70 -4.41
C HIS A 377 17.27 -9.06 -3.98
N GLN A 378 17.88 -9.16 -2.80
CA GLN A 378 18.40 -10.45 -2.30
C GLN A 378 17.34 -11.55 -2.19
N SER A 379 16.07 -11.21 -2.02
CA SER A 379 14.96 -12.16 -1.95
C SER A 379 14.36 -12.50 -3.31
N GLY A 380 14.81 -11.89 -4.42
CA GLY A 380 14.29 -12.17 -5.74
C GLY A 380 14.24 -10.94 -6.66
N VAL A 381 13.28 -10.92 -7.59
CA VAL A 381 13.18 -9.89 -8.64
C VAL A 381 11.73 -9.45 -8.86
N ALA A 382 11.56 -8.18 -9.19
CA ALA A 382 10.28 -7.63 -9.64
C ALA A 382 10.41 -6.98 -11.02
N PHE A 383 9.37 -7.09 -11.83
CA PHE A 383 9.26 -6.48 -13.15
C PHE A 383 8.06 -5.55 -13.21
N LEU A 384 8.20 -4.46 -13.96
CA LEU A 384 7.12 -3.49 -14.17
C LEU A 384 7.19 -2.89 -15.57
N ASN A 385 6.05 -2.84 -16.24
CA ASN A 385 5.80 -1.94 -17.37
C ASN A 385 4.74 -0.93 -16.93
N LEU A 386 4.95 0.34 -17.26
CA LEU A 386 4.05 1.43 -16.92
C LEU A 386 3.84 2.34 -18.12
N LYS A 387 2.60 2.70 -18.37
CA LYS A 387 2.20 3.69 -19.37
C LYS A 387 1.31 4.73 -18.71
N TYR A 388 1.67 6.00 -18.89
CA TYR A 388 0.81 7.13 -18.55
C TYR A 388 0.54 7.94 -19.82
N ASP A 389 -0.74 8.11 -20.16
CA ASP A 389 -1.20 8.83 -21.34
C ASP A 389 -2.47 9.62 -21.02
N PRO A 390 -2.40 10.93 -20.76
CA PRO A 390 -3.53 11.74 -20.33
C PRO A 390 -4.64 11.87 -21.40
N ASP A 391 -4.34 11.54 -22.65
CA ASP A 391 -5.30 11.64 -23.75
C ASP A 391 -6.23 10.42 -23.83
N GLN A 392 -5.98 9.35 -23.03
CA GLN A 392 -6.76 8.11 -23.06
C GLN A 392 -7.94 8.05 -22.08
N GLY A 393 -8.35 9.20 -21.50
CA GLY A 393 -9.52 9.27 -20.64
C GLY A 393 -9.43 8.34 -19.43
N ASP A 394 -10.33 7.33 -19.35
CA ASP A 394 -10.38 6.40 -18.23
C ASP A 394 -9.19 5.44 -18.16
N GLU A 395 -8.41 5.32 -19.22
CA GLU A 395 -7.19 4.49 -19.27
C GLU A 395 -5.90 5.32 -19.19
N THR A 396 -5.93 6.43 -18.50
CA THR A 396 -4.80 7.37 -18.38
C THR A 396 -3.52 6.69 -17.87
N LEU A 397 -3.64 5.73 -16.93
CA LEU A 397 -2.52 4.97 -16.42
C LEU A 397 -2.77 3.47 -16.59
N GLN A 398 -1.80 2.77 -17.17
CA GLN A 398 -1.81 1.32 -17.36
C GLN A 398 -0.51 0.75 -16.81
N TYR A 399 -0.59 -0.42 -16.18
CA TYR A 399 0.59 -1.13 -15.71
C TYR A 399 0.48 -2.63 -15.90
N GLN A 400 1.63 -3.28 -15.96
CA GLN A 400 1.81 -4.71 -15.89
C GLN A 400 3.00 -5.00 -14.99
N THR A 401 2.82 -5.85 -14.01
CA THR A 401 3.87 -6.20 -13.04
C THR A 401 3.95 -7.69 -12.82
N GLU A 402 5.15 -8.15 -12.52
CA GLU A 402 5.44 -9.51 -12.08
C GLU A 402 6.43 -9.43 -10.91
N ILE A 403 6.07 -10.00 -9.76
CA ILE A 403 6.84 -9.91 -8.52
C ILE A 403 7.21 -11.34 -8.08
N LYS A 404 8.50 -11.59 -7.95
CA LYS A 404 9.11 -12.84 -7.50
C LYS A 404 10.10 -12.58 -6.37
N LEU A 405 9.71 -11.77 -5.43
CA LEU A 405 10.52 -11.42 -4.25
C LEU A 405 9.61 -11.29 -3.03
N ASP A 406 10.22 -11.26 -1.85
CA ASP A 406 9.48 -11.05 -0.60
C ASP A 406 8.75 -9.69 -0.62
N PRO A 407 7.41 -9.66 -0.55
CA PRO A 407 6.64 -8.42 -0.57
C PRO A 407 6.96 -7.43 0.56
N HIS A 408 7.58 -7.89 1.67
CA HIS A 408 8.01 -7.02 2.76
C HIS A 408 9.04 -5.98 2.34
N VAL A 409 9.79 -6.23 1.25
CA VAL A 409 10.68 -5.25 0.63
C VAL A 409 9.96 -3.95 0.29
N PHE A 410 8.66 -4.03 -0.03
CA PHE A 410 7.84 -2.86 -0.31
C PHE A 410 7.15 -2.24 0.92
N ARG A 411 7.29 -2.85 2.09
CA ARG A 411 6.66 -2.39 3.33
C ARG A 411 6.96 -0.93 3.70
N PRO A 412 8.20 -0.40 3.53
CA PRO A 412 8.50 1.01 3.78
C PRO A 412 7.74 2.00 2.89
N PHE A 413 7.23 1.52 1.76
CA PHE A 413 6.48 2.32 0.78
C PHE A 413 4.96 2.26 1.01
N PHE A 414 4.48 1.35 1.87
CA PHE A 414 3.06 1.17 2.13
C PHE A 414 2.50 2.22 3.09
N SER A 415 1.22 2.54 2.93
CA SER A 415 0.44 3.25 3.93
C SER A 415 0.33 2.43 5.24
N GLU A 416 -0.14 3.03 6.33
CA GLU A 416 -0.32 2.32 7.61
C GLU A 416 -1.21 1.07 7.47
N GLY A 417 -2.31 1.18 6.70
CA GLY A 417 -3.19 0.03 6.42
C GLY A 417 -2.49 -1.07 5.63
N GLY A 418 -1.68 -0.67 4.62
CA GLY A 418 -0.87 -1.60 3.84
C GLY A 418 0.20 -2.31 4.66
N ARG A 419 0.85 -1.60 5.58
CA ARG A 419 1.80 -2.21 6.51
C ARG A 419 1.14 -3.26 7.41
N LYS A 420 -0.02 -2.95 8.00
CA LYS A 420 -0.79 -3.91 8.81
C LYS A 420 -1.22 -5.14 8.02
N PHE A 421 -1.56 -4.97 6.75
CA PHE A 421 -1.86 -6.08 5.85
C PHE A 421 -0.61 -6.92 5.55
N SER A 422 0.50 -6.27 5.23
CA SER A 422 1.78 -6.93 4.99
C SER A 422 2.27 -7.68 6.23
N ASP A 423 2.15 -7.10 7.42
CA ASP A 423 2.58 -7.69 8.70
C ASP A 423 1.81 -8.97 9.09
N ALA A 424 0.67 -9.25 8.44
CA ALA A 424 -0.07 -10.50 8.65
C ALA A 424 0.59 -11.70 7.95
N TRP A 425 1.42 -11.45 6.96
CA TRP A 425 2.10 -12.45 6.16
C TRP A 425 3.56 -12.56 6.60
N GLU A 426 4.11 -13.76 6.59
CA GLU A 426 5.52 -13.99 6.87
C GLU A 426 6.10 -14.94 5.83
N PHE A 427 7.25 -14.58 5.27
CA PHE A 427 7.96 -15.34 4.26
C PHE A 427 9.36 -15.70 4.78
N GLY A 428 9.69 -16.97 4.77
CA GLY A 428 11.01 -17.48 5.16
C GLY A 428 11.91 -17.76 3.95
N GLU A 429 13.10 -18.27 4.22
CA GLU A 429 14.09 -18.60 3.16
C GLU A 429 13.57 -19.63 2.14
N SER A 430 12.67 -20.53 2.54
CA SER A 430 12.06 -21.53 1.66
C SER A 430 10.78 -21.05 0.97
N SER A 431 10.35 -19.84 1.24
CA SER A 431 9.14 -19.27 0.65
C SER A 431 9.38 -18.90 -0.81
N THR A 432 8.37 -19.13 -1.62
CA THR A 432 8.33 -18.61 -2.99
C THR A 432 7.09 -17.74 -3.16
N VAL A 433 7.29 -16.60 -3.76
CA VAL A 433 6.24 -15.63 -4.07
C VAL A 433 6.20 -15.44 -5.58
N TYR A 434 5.05 -15.60 -6.16
CA TYR A 434 4.74 -15.21 -7.51
C TYR A 434 3.44 -14.39 -7.51
N PHE A 435 3.55 -13.16 -7.93
CA PHE A 435 2.43 -12.26 -8.11
C PHE A 435 2.55 -11.60 -9.48
N ALA A 436 1.55 -11.77 -10.32
CA ALA A 436 1.49 -11.10 -11.60
C ALA A 436 0.17 -10.35 -11.73
N ALA A 437 0.24 -9.10 -12.14
CA ALA A 437 -0.93 -8.25 -12.27
C ALA A 437 -0.82 -7.30 -13.46
N ALA A 438 -1.96 -7.00 -14.05
CA ALA A 438 -2.12 -5.94 -15.03
C ALA A 438 -3.38 -5.13 -14.72
N GLY A 439 -3.30 -3.84 -14.94
CA GLY A 439 -4.43 -2.97 -14.66
C GLY A 439 -4.18 -1.52 -15.02
N GLY A 440 -5.09 -0.67 -14.62
CA GLY A 440 -5.00 0.76 -14.87
C GLY A 440 -6.33 1.46 -14.68
N GLY A 441 -6.32 2.76 -14.96
CA GLY A 441 -7.47 3.63 -14.82
C GLY A 441 -7.08 5.10 -14.78
N PRO A 442 -7.99 6.02 -14.41
CA PRO A 442 -7.73 7.44 -14.30
C PRO A 442 -6.63 7.74 -13.29
N SER A 443 -5.68 8.61 -13.62
CA SER A 443 -4.55 8.95 -12.72
C SER A 443 -4.98 9.66 -11.43
N GLY A 444 -6.14 10.29 -11.43
CA GLY A 444 -6.67 11.02 -10.27
C GLY A 444 -7.49 10.19 -9.30
N ASP A 445 -7.93 8.98 -9.66
CA ASP A 445 -8.77 8.13 -8.81
C ASP A 445 -8.43 6.64 -8.93
N ALA A 446 -7.44 6.20 -8.18
CA ALA A 446 -7.05 4.79 -8.13
C ALA A 446 -8.17 3.83 -7.63
N LYS A 447 -9.28 4.36 -7.12
CA LYS A 447 -10.41 3.54 -6.68
C LYS A 447 -11.21 2.99 -7.85
N THR A 448 -11.14 3.64 -8.99
CA THR A 448 -11.85 3.22 -10.21
C THR A 448 -10.97 2.33 -11.11
N TRP A 449 -9.74 2.05 -10.68
CA TRP A 449 -8.84 1.20 -11.46
C TRP A 449 -9.36 -0.23 -11.57
N THR A 450 -9.21 -0.77 -12.76
CA THR A 450 -9.39 -2.20 -13.01
C THR A 450 -8.05 -2.90 -12.87
N ASN A 451 -8.03 -4.00 -12.13
CA ASN A 451 -6.82 -4.79 -11.93
C ASN A 451 -7.17 -6.26 -12.00
N LYS A 452 -6.35 -7.05 -12.64
CA LYS A 452 -6.48 -8.51 -12.69
C LYS A 452 -5.12 -9.15 -12.63
N GLY A 453 -5.07 -10.33 -12.07
CA GLY A 453 -3.82 -11.04 -11.95
C GLY A 453 -3.95 -12.38 -11.27
N VAL A 454 -2.79 -12.94 -10.92
CA VAL A 454 -2.66 -14.21 -10.24
C VAL A 454 -1.71 -14.09 -9.07
N VAL A 455 -1.94 -14.89 -8.05
CA VAL A 455 -1.06 -15.06 -6.91
C VAL A 455 -0.76 -16.54 -6.71
N ASP A 456 0.51 -16.90 -6.56
CA ASP A 456 0.99 -18.23 -6.15
C ASP A 456 2.03 -18.03 -5.06
N LEU A 457 1.72 -18.50 -3.87
CA LEU A 457 2.58 -18.42 -2.70
C LEU A 457 2.88 -19.82 -2.19
N ARG A 458 4.12 -20.08 -1.78
CA ARG A 458 4.52 -21.36 -1.20
C ARG A 458 5.29 -21.15 0.09
N ASN A 459 5.06 -22.02 1.07
CA ASN A 459 5.73 -22.05 2.37
C ASN A 459 5.69 -20.69 3.09
N PHE A 460 4.52 -20.20 3.36
CA PHE A 460 4.31 -18.91 4.02
C PHE A 460 3.49 -19.08 5.30
N THR A 461 3.48 -18.02 6.11
CA THR A 461 2.67 -17.94 7.31
C THR A 461 1.70 -16.77 7.21
N LEU A 462 0.44 -16.98 7.57
CA LEU A 462 -0.59 -15.93 7.62
C LEU A 462 -1.15 -15.85 9.04
N ASN A 463 -0.97 -14.70 9.71
CA ASN A 463 -1.35 -14.46 11.10
C ASN A 463 -0.84 -15.56 12.08
N GLY A 464 0.34 -16.10 11.83
CA GLY A 464 0.96 -17.15 12.64
C GLY A 464 0.57 -18.58 12.26
N VAL A 465 -0.23 -18.78 11.21
CA VAL A 465 -0.63 -20.09 10.68
C VAL A 465 0.15 -20.41 9.41
N SER A 466 0.81 -21.56 9.40
CA SER A 466 1.63 -21.97 8.26
C SER A 466 0.80 -22.62 7.15
N PHE A 467 1.08 -22.21 5.91
CA PHE A 467 0.52 -22.75 4.68
C PHE A 467 1.63 -23.25 3.78
N LEU A 468 1.36 -24.33 3.08
CA LEU A 468 2.27 -24.91 2.08
C LEU A 468 2.14 -24.21 0.73
N GLU A 469 0.91 -23.83 0.37
CA GLU A 469 0.60 -23.32 -0.95
C GLU A 469 -0.67 -22.44 -0.89
N MET A 470 -0.68 -21.38 -1.68
CA MET A 470 -1.85 -20.58 -2.00
C MET A 470 -1.82 -20.20 -3.47
N GLU A 471 -2.88 -20.52 -4.18
CA GLU A 471 -3.12 -20.10 -5.57
C GLU A 471 -4.46 -19.38 -5.66
N SER A 472 -4.52 -18.29 -6.41
CA SER A 472 -5.78 -17.61 -6.73
C SER A 472 -5.62 -16.68 -7.92
N GLU A 473 -6.66 -16.56 -8.72
CA GLU A 473 -6.85 -15.41 -9.60
C GLU A 473 -7.52 -14.28 -8.82
N PHE A 474 -7.14 -13.04 -9.10
CA PHE A 474 -7.83 -11.89 -8.53
C PHE A 474 -8.21 -10.87 -9.61
N GLU A 475 -9.31 -10.18 -9.36
CA GLU A 475 -9.80 -9.09 -10.19
C GLU A 475 -10.36 -7.98 -9.28
N SER A 476 -10.07 -6.73 -9.61
CA SER A 476 -10.67 -5.57 -8.95
C SER A 476 -11.36 -4.73 -10.00
N LEU A 477 -12.66 -4.50 -9.83
CA LEU A 477 -13.48 -3.67 -10.70
C LEU A 477 -14.47 -2.90 -9.84
N ASP A 478 -14.63 -1.61 -10.05
CA ASP A 478 -15.56 -0.74 -9.31
C ASP A 478 -15.46 -0.88 -7.79
N LEU A 479 -14.24 -0.94 -7.27
CA LEU A 479 -13.95 -1.18 -5.85
C LEU A 479 -14.34 -2.56 -5.32
N ILE A 480 -14.80 -3.49 -6.16
CA ILE A 480 -15.08 -4.86 -5.77
C ILE A 480 -13.82 -5.69 -6.04
N HIS A 481 -13.34 -6.38 -5.03
CA HIS A 481 -12.18 -7.27 -5.14
C HIS A 481 -12.66 -8.71 -5.17
N SER A 482 -12.49 -9.37 -6.29
CA SER A 482 -12.88 -10.78 -6.50
C SER A 482 -11.63 -11.65 -6.53
N PHE A 483 -11.67 -12.74 -5.79
CA PHE A 483 -10.67 -13.81 -5.81
C PHE A 483 -11.36 -15.06 -6.32
N ARG A 484 -10.84 -15.65 -7.38
CA ARG A 484 -11.39 -16.86 -8.01
C ARG A 484 -10.44 -18.03 -7.91
N ASP A 485 -10.99 -19.23 -7.93
CA ASP A 485 -10.23 -20.47 -7.87
C ASP A 485 -9.20 -20.48 -6.74
N VAL A 486 -9.63 -19.96 -5.57
CA VAL A 486 -8.77 -19.88 -4.38
C VAL A 486 -8.46 -21.28 -3.90
N LYS A 487 -7.20 -21.62 -3.78
CA LYS A 487 -6.69 -22.86 -3.20
C LYS A 487 -5.64 -22.53 -2.18
N MET A 488 -5.86 -22.95 -0.94
CA MET A 488 -4.89 -22.83 0.14
C MET A 488 -4.65 -24.22 0.72
N LYS A 489 -3.42 -24.65 0.82
CA LYS A 489 -3.03 -25.97 1.28
C LYS A 489 -2.23 -25.89 2.57
N ARG A 490 -2.55 -26.75 3.50
CA ARG A 490 -1.85 -26.96 4.76
C ARG A 490 -1.38 -28.42 4.84
N HIS A 491 -0.64 -28.76 5.91
CA HIS A 491 -0.18 -30.11 6.18
C HIS A 491 -1.32 -31.08 6.54
N ASP A 492 -2.45 -30.55 7.04
CA ASP A 492 -3.61 -31.28 7.58
C ASP A 492 -4.83 -31.23 6.65
N GLY A 493 -4.75 -30.51 5.53
CA GLY A 493 -5.84 -30.33 4.57
C GLY A 493 -5.71 -29.05 3.76
N GLY A 494 -6.84 -28.45 3.41
CA GLY A 494 -6.84 -27.22 2.63
C GLY A 494 -8.15 -26.47 2.68
N ILE A 495 -8.15 -25.31 2.02
CA ILE A 495 -9.30 -24.43 1.82
C ILE A 495 -9.38 -24.16 0.33
N VAL A 496 -10.49 -24.46 -0.27
CA VAL A 496 -10.78 -24.17 -1.68
C VAL A 496 -12.01 -23.29 -1.75
N ALA A 497 -12.00 -22.24 -2.54
CA ALA A 497 -13.19 -21.44 -2.81
C ALA A 497 -13.29 -21.18 -4.31
N LYS A 498 -14.48 -21.33 -4.86
CA LYS A 498 -14.74 -20.99 -6.27
C LYS A 498 -14.60 -19.48 -6.47
N GLU A 499 -15.18 -18.69 -5.57
CA GLU A 499 -15.07 -17.24 -5.58
C GLU A 499 -15.23 -16.65 -4.18
N ALA A 500 -14.44 -15.59 -3.90
CA ALA A 500 -14.59 -14.75 -2.73
C ALA A 500 -14.54 -13.27 -3.17
N ARG A 501 -15.62 -12.52 -2.97
CA ARG A 501 -15.74 -11.11 -3.35
C ARG A 501 -15.78 -10.22 -2.12
N PHE A 502 -14.97 -9.21 -2.09
CA PHE A 502 -15.00 -8.18 -1.06
C PHE A 502 -15.58 -6.88 -1.61
N HIS A 503 -16.56 -6.34 -0.91
CA HIS A 503 -17.18 -5.04 -1.19
C HIS A 503 -16.72 -4.02 -0.12
N PRO A 504 -15.68 -3.22 -0.35
CA PRO A 504 -15.15 -2.30 0.65
C PRO A 504 -16.17 -1.26 1.14
N ALA A 505 -16.97 -0.71 0.22
CA ALA A 505 -18.01 0.26 0.57
C ALA A 505 -19.09 -0.31 1.50
N LYS A 506 -19.41 -1.58 1.34
CA LYS A 506 -20.38 -2.30 2.17
C LYS A 506 -19.73 -2.99 3.36
N ARG A 507 -18.41 -3.14 3.37
CA ARG A 507 -17.67 -3.97 4.33
C ARG A 507 -18.25 -5.40 4.40
N LEU A 508 -18.43 -6.02 3.23
CA LEU A 508 -19.09 -7.30 3.07
C LEU A 508 -18.24 -8.23 2.20
N TRP A 509 -18.08 -9.45 2.65
CA TRP A 509 -17.58 -10.55 1.83
C TRP A 509 -18.74 -11.37 1.30
N GLU A 510 -18.68 -11.76 0.05
CA GLU A 510 -19.51 -12.80 -0.57
C GLU A 510 -18.60 -13.97 -0.90
N VAL A 511 -18.98 -15.17 -0.48
CA VAL A 511 -18.20 -16.38 -0.72
C VAL A 511 -19.05 -17.44 -1.38
N GLU A 512 -18.50 -18.13 -2.37
CA GLU A 512 -19.19 -19.14 -3.15
C GLU A 512 -18.40 -20.45 -3.15
N GLU A 513 -19.07 -21.53 -2.81
CA GLU A 513 -18.55 -22.90 -2.82
C GLU A 513 -17.17 -23.01 -2.11
N VAL A 514 -17.10 -22.52 -0.87
CA VAL A 514 -15.91 -22.72 -0.04
C VAL A 514 -15.94 -24.13 0.54
N VAL A 515 -14.90 -24.90 0.31
CA VAL A 515 -14.68 -26.22 0.92
C VAL A 515 -13.45 -26.14 1.82
N TRP A 516 -13.66 -26.48 3.08
CA TRP A 516 -12.66 -26.42 4.14
C TRP A 516 -12.42 -27.81 4.68
N THR A 517 -11.17 -28.28 4.64
CA THR A 517 -10.77 -29.64 5.07
C THR A 517 -9.57 -29.63 6.02
N THR A 518 -9.19 -28.47 6.56
CA THR A 518 -8.13 -28.32 7.56
C THR A 518 -8.72 -28.17 8.96
N ASP A 519 -7.91 -28.27 10.00
CA ASP A 519 -8.33 -28.01 11.37
C ASP A 519 -9.10 -26.69 11.48
N LEU A 520 -10.25 -26.74 12.15
CA LEU A 520 -11.18 -25.58 12.17
C LEU A 520 -10.64 -24.43 13.00
N GLU A 521 -10.05 -24.72 14.16
CA GLU A 521 -9.52 -23.68 15.05
C GLU A 521 -8.27 -23.05 14.46
N GLU A 522 -7.30 -23.87 14.13
CA GLU A 522 -6.03 -23.39 13.62
C GLU A 522 -6.18 -22.68 12.27
N GLY A 523 -6.92 -23.29 11.34
CA GLY A 523 -7.20 -22.67 10.04
C GLY A 523 -8.00 -21.37 10.16
N ALA A 524 -9.01 -21.30 11.04
CA ALA A 524 -9.77 -20.08 11.25
C ALA A 524 -8.92 -18.97 11.89
N SER A 525 -7.87 -19.30 12.66
CA SER A 525 -7.01 -18.31 13.29
C SER A 525 -6.23 -17.46 12.27
N ALA A 526 -5.98 -18.01 11.08
CA ALA A 526 -5.39 -17.28 9.96
C ALA A 526 -6.25 -16.08 9.52
N PHE A 527 -7.57 -16.17 9.68
CA PHE A 527 -8.51 -15.16 9.21
C PHE A 527 -9.18 -14.37 10.34
N ASN A 528 -9.53 -15.06 11.44
CA ASN A 528 -10.28 -14.46 12.53
C ASN A 528 -10.03 -15.17 13.87
N LYS A 529 -9.21 -14.61 14.74
CA LYS A 529 -8.88 -15.16 16.06
C LYS A 529 -10.08 -15.35 16.98
N LYS A 530 -11.15 -14.51 16.87
CA LYS A 530 -12.37 -14.67 17.67
C LYS A 530 -13.19 -15.87 17.23
N LEU A 531 -13.29 -16.09 15.90
CA LEU A 531 -13.92 -17.28 15.34
C LEU A 531 -13.15 -18.53 15.79
N ALA A 532 -11.84 -18.53 15.62
CA ALA A 532 -10.98 -19.64 16.09
C ALA A 532 -11.26 -19.99 17.56
N LYS A 533 -11.26 -19.01 18.45
CA LYS A 533 -11.57 -19.20 19.87
C LYS A 533 -12.97 -19.82 20.10
N SER A 534 -13.96 -19.51 19.25
CA SER A 534 -15.29 -20.13 19.37
C SER A 534 -15.31 -21.60 18.90
N LEU A 535 -14.38 -21.97 18.06
CA LEU A 535 -14.27 -23.32 17.49
C LEU A 535 -13.49 -24.30 18.40
N THR A 536 -12.76 -23.82 19.41
CA THR A 536 -12.02 -24.66 20.38
C THR A 536 -12.90 -25.69 21.08
N LYS A 537 -14.22 -25.47 21.17
CA LYS A 537 -15.19 -26.36 21.76
C LYS A 537 -15.44 -27.62 20.92
N TYR A 538 -15.07 -27.61 19.67
CA TYR A 538 -15.25 -28.69 18.71
C TYR A 538 -13.90 -29.31 18.39
N GLN A 539 -13.63 -30.49 18.97
CA GLN A 539 -12.37 -31.18 18.74
C GLN A 539 -12.59 -32.38 17.84
N PHE A 540 -11.88 -32.46 16.76
CA PHE A 540 -11.91 -33.58 15.82
C PHE A 540 -10.57 -34.31 15.83
N THR A 541 -10.59 -35.66 15.70
CA THR A 541 -9.36 -36.46 15.58
C THR A 541 -8.70 -36.30 14.19
N SER A 542 -9.46 -35.94 13.20
CA SER A 542 -8.98 -35.38 11.90
C SER A 542 -9.97 -34.34 11.43
N PRO A 543 -9.53 -33.35 10.63
CA PRO A 543 -10.37 -32.22 10.22
C PRO A 543 -11.67 -32.68 9.54
N PRO A 544 -12.80 -32.04 9.85
CA PRO A 544 -14.06 -32.26 9.10
C PRO A 544 -14.01 -31.61 7.73
N THR A 545 -14.86 -32.06 6.82
CA THR A 545 -15.16 -31.32 5.59
C THR A 545 -16.29 -30.35 5.87
N VAL A 546 -16.03 -29.04 5.65
CA VAL A 546 -17.04 -27.98 5.80
C VAL A 546 -17.20 -27.27 4.46
N SER A 547 -18.42 -27.23 3.96
CA SER A 547 -18.78 -26.47 2.77
C SER A 547 -19.61 -25.26 3.18
N LEU A 548 -19.27 -24.07 2.67
CA LEU A 548 -20.03 -22.87 2.98
C LEU A 548 -20.17 -21.92 1.78
N SER A 549 -21.28 -21.22 1.73
CA SER A 549 -21.54 -20.15 0.76
C SER A 549 -22.39 -19.06 1.41
N GLY A 550 -22.25 -17.82 0.92
CA GLY A 550 -23.08 -16.71 1.36
C GLY A 550 -22.34 -15.42 1.61
N GLN A 551 -22.82 -14.62 2.57
CA GLN A 551 -22.31 -13.29 2.87
C GLN A 551 -21.82 -13.17 4.30
N LEU A 552 -20.67 -12.49 4.49
CA LEU A 552 -20.03 -12.24 5.78
C LEU A 552 -19.85 -10.73 6.00
N ASP A 553 -20.37 -10.22 7.10
CA ASP A 553 -20.22 -8.83 7.52
C ASP A 553 -18.84 -8.61 8.18
N SER A 554 -17.96 -7.88 7.51
CA SER A 554 -16.59 -7.58 7.97
C SER A 554 -16.49 -6.31 8.84
N ARG A 555 -17.62 -5.68 9.19
CA ARG A 555 -17.62 -4.52 10.11
C ARG A 555 -17.13 -4.94 11.50
N ARG A 556 -16.37 -4.09 12.15
CA ARG A 556 -15.97 -4.31 13.56
C ARG A 556 -17.19 -4.25 14.46
N VAL A 557 -17.08 -4.84 15.64
CA VAL A 557 -18.20 -4.85 16.62
C VAL A 557 -18.60 -3.42 16.99
N GLU A 558 -17.62 -2.54 17.14
CA GLU A 558 -17.80 -1.13 17.47
C GLU A 558 -18.54 -0.36 16.36
N GLU A 559 -18.32 -0.74 15.11
CA GLU A 559 -18.96 -0.13 13.93
C GLU A 559 -20.41 -0.62 13.73
N VAL A 560 -20.72 -1.82 14.19
CA VAL A 560 -22.07 -2.40 14.07
C VAL A 560 -23.03 -1.80 15.11
N GLY A 561 -22.51 -1.52 16.32
CA GLY A 561 -23.34 -1.00 17.41
C GLY A 561 -24.58 -1.87 17.66
N SER A 562 -25.76 -1.26 17.66
CA SER A 562 -27.06 -1.94 17.81
C SER A 562 -27.64 -2.49 16.49
N GLU A 563 -27.02 -2.17 15.35
CA GLU A 563 -27.51 -2.69 14.06
C GLU A 563 -27.35 -4.23 13.96
N PRO A 564 -28.22 -4.92 13.26
CA PRO A 564 -28.04 -6.35 13.03
C PRO A 564 -26.82 -6.62 12.13
N ARG A 565 -26.17 -7.75 12.34
CA ARG A 565 -25.17 -8.26 11.41
C ARG A 565 -25.84 -8.64 10.09
N ARG A 566 -25.12 -8.46 9.00
CA ARG A 566 -25.59 -8.79 7.64
C ARG A 566 -25.06 -10.14 7.14
N ASN A 567 -24.71 -11.04 8.07
CA ASN A 567 -24.28 -12.38 7.72
C ASN A 567 -25.45 -13.18 7.15
N VAL A 568 -25.25 -13.83 6.03
CA VAL A 568 -26.17 -14.81 5.44
C VAL A 568 -25.33 -15.95 4.93
N LEU A 569 -25.32 -17.07 5.64
CA LEU A 569 -24.47 -18.22 5.31
C LEU A 569 -25.30 -19.50 5.31
N ASP A 570 -25.06 -20.34 4.33
CA ASP A 570 -25.41 -21.75 4.33
C ASP A 570 -24.12 -22.56 4.49
N ILE A 571 -24.10 -23.41 5.52
CA ILE A 571 -22.94 -24.20 5.91
C ILE A 571 -23.36 -25.67 5.98
N GLU A 572 -22.63 -26.54 5.33
CA GLU A 572 -22.77 -27.98 5.48
C GLU A 572 -21.45 -28.52 6.03
N PHE A 573 -21.53 -29.49 6.93
CA PHE A 573 -20.33 -30.15 7.43
C PHE A 573 -20.53 -31.65 7.52
N GLU A 574 -19.44 -32.39 7.35
CA GLU A 574 -19.37 -33.85 7.44
C GLU A 574 -18.04 -34.25 8.06
N SER A 575 -18.10 -35.22 8.98
CA SER A 575 -16.94 -35.83 9.60
C SER A 575 -17.16 -37.32 9.79
N GLU A 576 -16.25 -38.11 9.24
CA GLU A 576 -16.12 -39.53 9.53
C GLU A 576 -15.20 -39.80 10.73
N ALA A 577 -14.56 -38.74 11.22
CA ALA A 577 -13.66 -38.79 12.37
C ALA A 577 -14.41 -38.59 13.68
N ILE A 578 -13.81 -39.06 14.77
CA ILE A 578 -14.33 -38.82 16.11
C ILE A 578 -14.33 -37.30 16.42
N ALA A 579 -15.51 -36.78 16.63
CA ALA A 579 -15.75 -35.44 17.12
C ALA A 579 -16.01 -35.44 18.61
N ARG A 580 -15.41 -34.54 19.35
CA ARG A 580 -15.64 -34.32 20.77
C ARG A 580 -16.20 -32.93 20.99
N TYR A 581 -17.24 -32.86 21.75
CA TYR A 581 -17.89 -31.60 22.13
C TYR A 581 -18.15 -31.60 23.64
N THR A 582 -17.69 -30.59 24.32
CA THR A 582 -17.97 -30.46 25.78
C THR A 582 -19.36 -29.86 25.94
N PHE A 583 -20.27 -30.69 26.48
CA PHE A 583 -21.64 -30.34 26.76
C PHE A 583 -21.93 -30.60 28.23
N LEU A 584 -22.33 -29.57 29.00
CA LEU A 584 -22.68 -29.69 30.39
C LEU A 584 -21.50 -30.11 31.31
N GLY A 585 -20.27 -29.81 30.94
CA GLY A 585 -19.08 -30.28 31.64
C GLY A 585 -18.67 -31.72 31.31
N GLU A 586 -19.45 -32.44 30.50
CA GLU A 586 -19.16 -33.78 30.02
C GLU A 586 -18.76 -33.77 28.55
N THR A 587 -17.81 -34.63 28.20
CA THR A 587 -17.36 -34.74 26.80
C THR A 587 -18.23 -35.74 26.05
N ILE A 588 -19.05 -35.25 25.16
CA ILE A 588 -19.82 -36.07 24.22
C ILE A 588 -18.92 -36.42 23.05
N THR A 589 -18.87 -37.70 22.72
CA THR A 589 -18.12 -38.20 21.59
C THR A 589 -19.08 -38.67 20.52
N ALA A 590 -18.96 -38.11 19.29
CA ALA A 590 -19.63 -38.57 18.10
C ALA A 590 -18.62 -39.27 17.18
N GLU A 591 -18.97 -40.47 16.72
CA GLU A 591 -18.09 -41.25 15.83
C GLU A 591 -18.21 -40.77 14.38
N LYS A 592 -19.38 -40.30 14.01
CA LYS A 592 -19.67 -39.65 12.71
C LYS A 592 -20.65 -38.51 12.92
N SER A 593 -20.50 -37.47 12.12
CA SER A 593 -21.45 -36.37 12.17
C SER A 593 -21.57 -35.66 10.83
N ARG A 594 -22.77 -35.25 10.50
CA ARG A 594 -23.06 -34.37 9.37
C ARG A 594 -24.19 -33.42 9.74
N GLY A 595 -24.10 -32.21 9.23
CA GLY A 595 -25.12 -31.23 9.54
C GLY A 595 -25.20 -30.07 8.57
N LYS A 596 -26.30 -29.31 8.68
CA LYS A 596 -26.56 -28.13 7.87
C LYS A 596 -26.94 -26.99 8.78
N ILE A 597 -26.23 -25.85 8.63
CA ILE A 597 -26.40 -24.63 9.41
C ILE A 597 -26.76 -23.49 8.50
N ALA A 598 -27.77 -22.71 8.83
CA ALA A 598 -28.03 -21.42 8.21
C ALA A 598 -27.78 -20.30 9.22
N VAL A 599 -27.05 -19.29 8.80
CA VAL A 599 -26.85 -18.05 9.56
C VAL A 599 -27.57 -16.91 8.87
N ASN A 600 -28.37 -16.16 9.60
CA ASN A 600 -29.02 -14.95 9.09
C ASN A 600 -28.96 -13.84 10.14
N GLY A 601 -28.08 -12.90 9.93
CA GLY A 601 -27.78 -11.84 10.91
C GLY A 601 -27.20 -12.41 12.20
N SER A 602 -27.97 -12.34 13.28
CA SER A 602 -27.64 -12.92 14.58
C SER A 602 -28.36 -14.25 14.85
N ARG A 603 -29.22 -14.72 13.95
CA ARG A 603 -29.88 -16.03 14.03
C ARG A 603 -28.95 -17.12 13.48
N VAL A 604 -28.79 -18.18 14.24
CA VAL A 604 -28.05 -19.40 13.85
C VAL A 604 -29.00 -20.59 13.93
N HIS A 605 -29.30 -21.19 12.80
CA HIS A 605 -30.20 -22.31 12.69
C HIS A 605 -29.45 -23.55 12.19
N LEU A 606 -29.19 -24.50 13.09
CA LEU A 606 -28.78 -25.86 12.75
C LEU A 606 -30.01 -26.60 12.22
N LYS A 607 -30.20 -26.62 10.90
CA LYS A 607 -31.37 -27.22 10.22
C LYS A 607 -31.43 -28.72 10.41
N SER A 608 -30.27 -29.35 10.52
CA SER A 608 -30.16 -30.77 10.81
C SER A 608 -28.74 -31.09 11.29
N LEU A 609 -28.65 -31.97 12.25
CA LEU A 609 -27.47 -32.73 12.65
C LEU A 609 -27.86 -34.21 12.75
N ASP A 610 -27.17 -35.04 11.99
CA ASP A 610 -27.20 -36.50 12.17
C ASP A 610 -25.82 -36.90 12.72
N ALA A 611 -25.81 -37.62 13.85
CA ALA A 611 -24.57 -38.05 14.48
C ALA A 611 -24.71 -39.44 15.09
N GLU A 612 -23.64 -40.21 15.07
CA GLU A 612 -23.53 -41.44 15.83
C GLU A 612 -22.95 -41.13 17.21
N VAL A 613 -23.75 -41.22 18.25
CA VAL A 613 -23.36 -40.88 19.63
C VAL A 613 -23.67 -42.02 20.58
N PHE A 614 -22.77 -42.27 21.48
CA PHE A 614 -22.96 -43.30 22.51
C PHE A 614 -23.32 -44.70 21.97
N GLY A 615 -22.91 -45.03 20.73
CA GLY A 615 -23.28 -46.27 20.05
C GLY A 615 -24.75 -46.37 19.59
N GLY A 616 -25.44 -45.25 19.49
CA GLY A 616 -26.74 -45.04 18.86
C GLY A 616 -26.72 -43.83 17.93
N THR A 617 -27.88 -43.28 17.56
CA THR A 617 -27.99 -42.16 16.66
C THR A 617 -28.68 -40.98 17.31
N LEU A 618 -28.17 -39.76 17.02
CA LEU A 618 -28.75 -38.47 17.36
C LEU A 618 -29.16 -37.72 16.10
N GLN A 619 -30.38 -37.24 16.09
CA GLN A 619 -30.85 -36.23 15.15
C GLN A 619 -31.18 -34.97 15.92
N LEU A 620 -30.59 -33.84 15.57
CA LEU A 620 -30.77 -32.57 16.27
C LEU A 620 -31.07 -31.44 15.28
N GLU A 621 -32.07 -30.65 15.60
CA GLU A 621 -32.35 -29.32 15.03
C GLU A 621 -32.25 -28.31 16.18
N TYR A 622 -31.58 -27.18 15.93
CA TYR A 622 -31.39 -26.14 16.94
C TYR A 622 -31.46 -24.74 16.29
N ASP A 623 -32.31 -23.89 16.80
CA ASP A 623 -32.53 -22.56 16.26
C ASP A 623 -32.28 -21.48 17.34
N ALA A 624 -31.08 -20.95 17.36
CA ALA A 624 -30.76 -19.79 18.18
C ALA A 624 -31.28 -18.53 17.48
N LYS A 625 -32.32 -17.93 18.02
CA LYS A 625 -33.04 -16.80 17.40
C LYS A 625 -32.19 -15.53 17.33
N ASP A 626 -31.38 -15.26 18.38
CA ASP A 626 -30.43 -14.16 18.44
C ASP A 626 -29.27 -14.49 19.38
N VAL A 627 -28.12 -14.86 18.80
CA VAL A 627 -26.89 -15.17 19.57
C VAL A 627 -26.23 -13.93 20.20
N ARG A 628 -26.67 -12.73 19.85
CA ARG A 628 -26.18 -11.47 20.43
C ARG A 628 -27.01 -10.99 21.60
N SER A 629 -28.24 -11.45 21.72
CA SER A 629 -29.09 -11.15 22.86
C SER A 629 -28.43 -11.71 24.14
N PRO A 630 -28.44 -10.99 25.24
CA PRO A 630 -28.02 -11.56 26.54
C PRO A 630 -28.83 -12.80 26.92
N GLU A 631 -30.10 -12.81 26.56
CA GLU A 631 -31.05 -13.90 26.86
C GLU A 631 -30.82 -15.12 25.96
N ARG A 632 -30.33 -14.91 24.72
CA ARG A 632 -30.05 -15.98 23.74
C ARG A 632 -31.23 -16.96 23.54
N PRO A 633 -32.39 -16.49 23.12
CA PRO A 633 -33.58 -17.36 22.96
C PRO A 633 -33.34 -18.43 21.91
N PHE A 634 -33.75 -19.65 22.20
CA PHE A 634 -33.58 -20.78 21.31
C PHE A 634 -34.78 -21.74 21.29
N GLU A 635 -34.84 -22.54 20.22
CA GLU A 635 -35.69 -23.71 20.10
C GLU A 635 -34.81 -24.89 19.66
N ALA A 636 -35.07 -26.05 20.16
CA ALA A 636 -34.34 -27.27 19.82
C ALA A 636 -35.28 -28.47 19.71
N ARG A 637 -34.98 -29.41 18.80
CA ARG A 637 -35.63 -30.68 18.65
C ARG A 637 -34.55 -31.76 18.55
N ALA A 638 -34.54 -32.69 19.49
CA ALA A 638 -33.59 -33.79 19.53
C ALA A 638 -34.32 -35.14 19.47
N ILE A 639 -33.79 -36.05 18.67
CA ILE A 639 -34.26 -37.41 18.56
C ILE A 639 -33.09 -38.35 18.74
N LEU A 640 -33.12 -39.12 19.82
CA LEU A 640 -32.14 -40.17 20.12
C LEU A 640 -32.73 -41.51 19.79
N LYS A 641 -32.00 -42.38 19.14
CA LYS A 641 -32.44 -43.75 18.82
C LYS A 641 -31.35 -44.76 19.14
N ASP A 642 -31.77 -45.87 19.71
CA ASP A 642 -30.96 -47.06 19.93
C ASP A 642 -29.66 -46.83 20.71
N VAL A 643 -29.67 -45.86 21.66
CA VAL A 643 -28.53 -45.53 22.51
C VAL A 643 -28.44 -46.52 23.67
N PRO A 644 -27.29 -47.17 23.95
CA PRO A 644 -27.11 -47.97 25.12
C PRO A 644 -27.41 -47.19 26.40
N LEU A 645 -28.27 -47.68 27.23
CA LEU A 645 -28.61 -47.04 28.51
C LEU A 645 -27.37 -46.86 29.41
N GLU A 646 -26.43 -47.77 29.35
CA GLU A 646 -25.12 -47.71 30.02
C GLU A 646 -24.36 -46.43 29.62
N ALA A 647 -24.34 -46.09 28.34
CA ALA A 647 -23.63 -44.90 27.85
C ALA A 647 -24.27 -43.60 28.37
N VAL A 648 -25.60 -43.55 28.50
CA VAL A 648 -26.31 -42.39 29.07
C VAL A 648 -26.07 -42.27 30.57
N THR A 649 -26.10 -43.40 31.27
CA THR A 649 -25.96 -43.38 32.74
C THR A 649 -24.52 -43.15 33.21
N ARG A 650 -23.50 -43.52 32.42
CA ARG A 650 -22.09 -43.19 32.66
C ARG A 650 -21.80 -41.67 32.71
N LEU A 651 -22.65 -40.87 32.11
CA LEU A 651 -22.56 -39.42 32.24
C LEU A 651 -22.83 -38.91 33.66
N TYR A 652 -23.51 -39.75 34.50
CA TYR A 652 -24.01 -39.35 35.81
C TYR A 652 -23.66 -40.28 36.94
N ALA A 653 -23.31 -41.54 36.63
CA ALA A 653 -23.02 -42.56 37.63
C ALA A 653 -22.01 -43.59 37.14
N ASP A 654 -21.04 -43.90 38.00
CA ASP A 654 -20.02 -44.89 37.71
C ASP A 654 -20.56 -46.31 38.06
N THR A 655 -21.35 -46.89 37.13
CA THR A 655 -22.01 -48.19 37.35
C THR A 655 -21.78 -49.09 36.15
N GLU A 656 -21.12 -50.26 36.37
CA GLU A 656 -20.73 -51.22 35.32
C GLU A 656 -21.84 -52.22 34.89
N THR A 657 -23.03 -52.15 35.44
CA THR A 657 -24.03 -53.23 35.29
C THR A 657 -25.32 -52.80 34.57
N ILE A 658 -25.32 -51.64 33.90
CA ILE A 658 -26.53 -51.13 33.27
C ILE A 658 -26.65 -51.70 31.85
N ARG A 659 -27.79 -52.28 31.54
CA ARG A 659 -28.14 -52.78 30.20
C ARG A 659 -29.43 -52.14 29.71
N GLY A 660 -29.63 -52.08 28.39
CA GLY A 660 -30.82 -51.55 27.75
C GLY A 660 -30.53 -50.59 26.63
N ARG A 661 -31.59 -50.25 25.90
CA ARG A 661 -31.54 -49.25 24.82
C ARG A 661 -32.50 -48.13 25.12
N VAL A 662 -32.05 -46.92 24.85
CA VAL A 662 -32.83 -45.68 25.03
C VAL A 662 -33.19 -45.08 23.67
N ALA A 663 -34.44 -44.67 23.50
CA ALA A 663 -34.88 -43.78 22.45
C ALA A 663 -35.64 -42.62 23.11
N ALA A 664 -35.42 -41.42 22.64
CA ALA A 664 -36.04 -40.21 23.15
C ALA A 664 -36.32 -39.21 22.01
N ALA A 665 -37.41 -38.50 22.11
CA ALA A 665 -37.71 -37.39 21.25
C ALA A 665 -38.13 -36.19 22.13
N VAL A 666 -37.43 -35.06 22.01
CA VAL A 666 -37.64 -33.89 22.87
C VAL A 666 -37.69 -32.62 22.02
N THR A 667 -38.61 -31.74 22.35
CA THR A 667 -38.65 -30.36 21.82
C THR A 667 -38.47 -29.44 23.02
N LEU A 668 -37.52 -28.52 22.92
CA LEU A 668 -37.19 -27.59 23.98
C LEU A 668 -37.15 -26.18 23.45
N SER A 669 -37.51 -25.23 24.28
CA SER A 669 -37.33 -23.79 24.07
C SER A 669 -36.91 -23.09 25.36
N GLY A 670 -36.22 -21.96 25.23
CA GLY A 670 -35.79 -21.23 26.43
C GLY A 670 -34.76 -20.16 26.09
N ASN A 671 -34.12 -19.63 27.14
CA ASN A 671 -33.02 -18.68 27.00
C ASN A 671 -31.71 -19.38 27.34
N GLY A 672 -30.71 -19.22 26.48
CA GLY A 672 -29.40 -19.89 26.65
C GLY A 672 -28.66 -19.29 27.85
N GLY A 673 -28.61 -20.01 28.94
CA GLY A 673 -27.95 -19.58 30.15
C GLY A 673 -28.86 -19.59 31.37
N ASP A 674 -30.18 -19.78 31.19
CA ASP A 674 -31.14 -19.80 32.32
C ASP A 674 -32.05 -21.05 32.24
N ILE A 675 -31.79 -22.00 33.11
CA ILE A 675 -32.54 -23.24 33.24
C ILE A 675 -34.00 -22.98 33.59
N ALA A 676 -34.26 -21.94 34.36
CA ALA A 676 -35.61 -21.60 34.80
C ALA A 676 -36.51 -21.09 33.66
N THR A 677 -35.96 -20.88 32.47
CA THR A 677 -36.71 -20.46 31.27
C THR A 677 -37.02 -21.61 30.32
N LEU A 678 -36.69 -22.84 30.69
CA LEU A 678 -36.84 -24.01 29.83
C LEU A 678 -38.27 -24.50 29.81
N ASP A 679 -38.84 -24.50 28.63
CA ASP A 679 -40.13 -25.16 28.32
C ASP A 679 -39.96 -26.26 27.27
N GLY A 680 -40.79 -27.28 27.29
CA GLY A 680 -40.70 -28.32 26.29
C GLY A 680 -41.60 -29.50 26.54
N ASP A 681 -41.64 -30.37 25.55
CA ASP A 681 -42.39 -31.65 25.56
C ASP A 681 -41.48 -32.74 24.99
N GLY A 682 -41.64 -33.95 25.46
CA GLY A 682 -40.86 -35.06 24.95
C GLY A 682 -41.42 -36.41 25.30
N THR A 683 -40.85 -37.44 24.73
CA THR A 683 -41.11 -38.85 25.05
C THR A 683 -39.80 -39.59 25.22
N ALA A 684 -39.73 -40.48 26.12
CA ALA A 684 -38.58 -41.36 26.32
C ALA A 684 -39.04 -42.82 26.42
N THR A 685 -38.29 -43.72 25.82
CA THR A 685 -38.53 -45.17 25.90
C THR A 685 -37.21 -45.89 26.21
N ILE A 686 -37.30 -46.90 27.06
CA ILE A 686 -36.19 -47.80 27.36
C ILE A 686 -36.63 -49.20 27.05
N THR A 687 -35.86 -49.97 26.33
CA THR A 687 -36.13 -51.37 26.00
C THR A 687 -35.03 -52.23 26.58
N ASP A 688 -35.42 -53.40 27.14
CA ASP A 688 -34.53 -54.41 27.76
C ASP A 688 -33.60 -53.82 28.83
N GLY A 689 -34.10 -52.77 29.55
CA GLY A 689 -33.32 -51.94 30.47
C GLY A 689 -33.39 -52.37 31.91
N ASN A 690 -32.24 -52.40 32.59
CA ASN A 690 -32.19 -52.55 34.05
C ASN A 690 -32.51 -51.18 34.73
N LEU A 691 -33.80 -50.87 34.89
CA LEU A 691 -34.25 -49.57 35.43
C LEU A 691 -33.74 -49.29 36.85
N PHE A 692 -33.56 -50.32 37.65
CA PHE A 692 -33.13 -50.12 39.04
C PHE A 692 -31.61 -49.94 39.20
N ALA A 693 -30.89 -50.03 38.12
CA ALA A 693 -29.52 -49.56 38.09
C ALA A 693 -29.47 -48.05 37.88
N ILE A 694 -30.54 -47.41 37.39
CA ILE A 694 -30.65 -45.97 37.35
C ILE A 694 -30.69 -45.39 38.75
N PRO A 695 -29.84 -44.43 39.15
CA PRO A 695 -29.75 -43.92 40.54
C PRO A 695 -31.08 -43.46 41.10
N LEU A 696 -31.94 -42.82 40.31
CA LEU A 696 -33.26 -42.36 40.73
C LEU A 696 -34.19 -43.54 41.20
N PHE A 697 -34.12 -44.68 40.53
CA PHE A 697 -34.97 -45.86 40.83
C PHE A 697 -34.26 -46.94 41.66
N GLY A 698 -32.95 -46.88 41.86
CA GLY A 698 -32.14 -47.80 42.59
C GLY A 698 -32.66 -48.03 44.02
N PRO A 699 -32.90 -46.98 44.80
CA PRO A 699 -33.48 -47.16 46.16
C PRO A 699 -34.90 -47.70 46.19
N LEU A 700 -35.72 -47.48 45.14
CA LEU A 700 -37.05 -48.04 45.00
C LEU A 700 -37.04 -49.59 44.93
N SER A 701 -36.03 -50.15 44.22
CA SER A 701 -35.87 -51.61 44.17
C SER A 701 -35.73 -52.26 45.58
N LYS A 702 -34.92 -51.60 46.42
CA LYS A 702 -34.76 -52.05 47.84
C LYS A 702 -36.06 -51.90 48.63
N ALA A 703 -36.82 -50.83 48.38
CA ALA A 703 -38.10 -50.58 49.01
C ALA A 703 -39.16 -51.66 48.59
N ILE A 704 -39.18 -52.03 47.30
CA ILE A 704 -40.07 -53.08 46.75
C ILE A 704 -39.73 -54.43 47.36
N VAL A 705 -38.47 -54.85 47.35
CA VAL A 705 -38.04 -56.13 47.95
C VAL A 705 -38.34 -56.21 49.47
N LYS A 706 -38.20 -55.10 50.18
CA LYS A 706 -38.53 -55.01 51.60
C LYS A 706 -40.02 -55.10 51.87
N ALA A 707 -40.86 -54.58 51.01
CA ALA A 707 -42.32 -54.67 51.11
C ALA A 707 -42.85 -56.08 50.82
N ARG A 708 -42.15 -56.90 49.99
CA ARG A 708 -42.51 -58.30 49.65
C ARG A 708 -41.30 -59.25 49.57
N PRO A 709 -40.80 -59.71 50.68
CA PRO A 709 -39.67 -60.63 50.70
C PRO A 709 -40.00 -61.96 50.00
N GLY A 710 -39.21 -62.35 48.99
CA GLY A 710 -39.30 -63.67 48.34
C GLY A 710 -40.05 -63.69 46.99
N GLU A 711 -40.71 -62.63 46.57
CA GLU A 711 -41.45 -62.60 45.28
C GLU A 711 -40.65 -62.06 44.10
N VAL A 712 -39.52 -61.44 44.35
CA VAL A 712 -38.68 -60.87 43.30
C VAL A 712 -37.54 -61.81 42.95
N ARG A 713 -37.58 -62.47 41.80
CA ARG A 713 -36.54 -63.39 41.29
C ARG A 713 -35.32 -62.60 40.77
N GLU A 714 -34.17 -63.21 40.90
CA GLU A 714 -32.95 -62.70 40.28
C GLU A 714 -33.19 -62.54 38.75
N GLY A 715 -32.99 -61.35 38.19
CA GLY A 715 -33.35 -61.00 36.81
C GLY A 715 -34.70 -60.25 36.60
N ALA A 716 -35.54 -60.18 37.65
CA ALA A 716 -36.83 -59.54 37.60
C ALA A 716 -36.72 -57.97 37.45
N ASN A 717 -35.50 -57.45 37.53
CA ASN A 717 -35.20 -56.04 37.52
C ASN A 717 -35.06 -55.39 36.09
N VAL A 718 -35.15 -56.27 35.08
CA VAL A 718 -35.04 -55.82 33.69
C VAL A 718 -36.42 -55.41 33.16
N ALA A 719 -36.63 -54.18 32.82
CA ALA A 719 -37.82 -53.71 32.12
C ALA A 719 -37.71 -54.10 30.64
N ARG A 720 -38.64 -54.93 30.14
CA ARG A 720 -38.75 -55.16 28.69
C ARG A 720 -39.02 -53.91 27.97
N GLN A 721 -39.78 -53.01 28.55
CA GLN A 721 -40.13 -51.72 28.02
C GLN A 721 -40.44 -50.73 29.16
N ALA A 722 -39.87 -49.53 29.13
CA ALA A 722 -40.31 -48.39 29.92
C ALA A 722 -40.61 -47.23 28.97
N ARG A 723 -41.58 -46.43 29.29
CA ARG A 723 -41.94 -45.23 28.51
C ARG A 723 -42.46 -44.14 29.41
N ALA A 724 -42.20 -42.87 28.99
CA ALA A 724 -42.74 -41.68 29.64
C ALA A 724 -42.99 -40.59 28.62
N THR A 725 -44.04 -39.85 28.85
CA THR A 725 -44.21 -38.53 28.25
C THR A 725 -43.69 -37.49 29.23
N LEU A 726 -42.82 -36.60 28.74
CA LEU A 726 -42.20 -35.56 29.52
C LEU A 726 -42.73 -34.20 29.10
N ARG A 727 -43.08 -33.38 30.04
CA ARG A 727 -43.40 -31.96 29.84
C ARG A 727 -42.52 -31.14 30.72
N MET A 728 -41.84 -30.14 30.14
CA MET A 728 -41.00 -29.20 30.86
C MET A 728 -41.65 -27.83 30.92
N ARG A 729 -41.70 -27.20 32.09
CA ARG A 729 -42.14 -25.83 32.28
C ARG A 729 -41.25 -25.18 33.34
N ASP A 730 -40.75 -24.00 33.03
CA ASP A 730 -39.89 -23.21 33.91
C ASP A 730 -38.72 -24.05 34.52
N GLY A 731 -38.13 -24.93 33.71
CA GLY A 731 -37.02 -25.80 34.11
C GLY A 731 -37.43 -26.99 35.00
N ILE A 732 -38.74 -27.27 35.16
CA ILE A 732 -39.29 -28.39 35.88
C ILE A 732 -39.86 -29.38 34.89
N ILE A 733 -39.40 -30.65 34.99
CA ILE A 733 -39.85 -31.78 34.16
C ILE A 733 -41.00 -32.46 34.87
N TYR A 734 -42.16 -32.59 34.22
CA TYR A 734 -43.34 -33.28 34.67
C TYR A 734 -43.54 -34.54 33.84
N SER A 735 -43.95 -35.64 34.50
CA SER A 735 -44.44 -36.84 33.82
C SER A 735 -45.62 -37.39 34.62
N GLU A 736 -46.71 -37.70 33.88
CA GLU A 736 -47.94 -38.28 34.46
C GLU A 736 -48.11 -39.73 34.11
N ASP A 737 -47.33 -40.28 33.17
CA ASP A 737 -47.57 -41.54 32.50
C ASP A 737 -46.33 -42.45 32.42
N PHE A 738 -45.32 -42.19 33.26
CA PHE A 738 -44.18 -43.11 33.28
C PHE A 738 -44.68 -44.55 33.56
N GLU A 739 -44.40 -45.48 32.70
CA GLU A 739 -44.79 -46.88 32.83
C GLU A 739 -43.60 -47.77 32.45
N ALA A 740 -43.28 -48.72 33.30
CA ALA A 740 -42.28 -49.73 33.08
C ALA A 740 -42.86 -51.12 33.27
N LEU A 741 -42.62 -51.99 32.32
CA LEU A 741 -43.05 -53.35 32.27
C LEU A 741 -41.89 -54.32 32.49
N THR A 742 -41.85 -55.00 33.59
CA THR A 742 -40.88 -56.09 33.85
C THR A 742 -41.59 -57.45 33.75
N ASP A 743 -40.83 -58.57 33.86
CA ASP A 743 -41.40 -59.89 33.91
C ASP A 743 -42.26 -60.18 35.14
N SER A 744 -41.98 -59.44 36.23
CA SER A 744 -42.60 -59.70 37.53
C SER A 744 -43.62 -58.64 37.91
N PHE A 745 -43.52 -57.39 37.47
CA PHE A 745 -44.41 -56.32 37.88
C PHE A 745 -44.53 -55.19 36.77
N ARG A 746 -45.51 -54.36 36.96
CA ARG A 746 -45.72 -53.14 36.26
C ARG A 746 -45.50 -51.95 37.23
N LEU A 747 -44.57 -51.09 36.91
CA LEU A 747 -44.32 -49.83 37.61
C LEU A 747 -44.97 -48.68 36.86
N ARG A 748 -45.74 -47.84 37.52
CA ARG A 748 -46.21 -46.56 37.04
C ARG A 748 -45.75 -45.48 38.00
N ALA A 749 -45.29 -44.38 37.47
CA ALA A 749 -44.91 -43.22 38.24
C ALA A 749 -45.39 -41.93 37.60
N ALA A 750 -45.62 -40.94 38.45
CA ALA A 750 -45.97 -39.59 38.06
C ALA A 750 -45.32 -38.62 39.04
N GLY A 751 -45.06 -37.40 38.58
CA GLY A 751 -44.52 -36.35 39.41
C GLY A 751 -43.59 -35.39 38.64
N GLU A 752 -42.71 -34.75 39.39
CA GLU A 752 -41.86 -33.69 38.85
C GLU A 752 -40.39 -33.83 39.26
N VAL A 753 -39.53 -33.32 38.42
CA VAL A 753 -38.10 -33.17 38.63
C VAL A 753 -37.70 -31.74 38.32
N SER A 754 -37.30 -30.96 39.32
CA SER A 754 -36.82 -29.62 39.15
C SER A 754 -35.33 -29.62 38.79
N LEU A 755 -34.98 -29.13 37.62
CA LEU A 755 -33.58 -28.88 37.23
C LEU A 755 -33.04 -27.62 37.91
N VAL A 756 -33.92 -26.68 38.26
CA VAL A 756 -33.56 -25.41 38.90
C VAL A 756 -33.06 -25.64 40.33
N ASP A 757 -33.82 -26.37 41.11
CA ASP A 757 -33.55 -26.62 42.52
C ASP A 757 -32.86 -27.96 42.75
N ASN A 758 -32.68 -28.76 41.73
CA ASN A 758 -32.17 -30.14 41.78
C ASN A 758 -32.99 -31.03 42.70
N THR A 759 -34.33 -30.86 42.72
CA THR A 759 -35.24 -31.60 43.60
C THR A 759 -36.13 -32.58 42.80
N VAL A 760 -36.63 -33.59 43.49
CA VAL A 760 -37.54 -34.60 42.95
C VAL A 760 -38.73 -34.76 43.85
N ASP A 761 -39.93 -34.83 43.23
CA ASP A 761 -41.18 -35.24 43.90
C ASP A 761 -41.95 -36.19 42.97
N LEU A 762 -41.92 -37.48 43.28
CA LEU A 762 -42.54 -38.54 42.47
C LEU A 762 -43.42 -39.42 43.32
N GLU A 763 -44.54 -39.86 42.75
CA GLU A 763 -45.36 -40.97 43.26
C GLU A 763 -45.25 -42.17 42.32
N ALA A 764 -45.04 -43.32 42.84
CA ALA A 764 -44.92 -44.58 42.10
C ALA A 764 -45.88 -45.66 42.66
N VAL A 765 -46.49 -46.37 41.72
CA VAL A 765 -47.38 -47.50 41.98
C VAL A 765 -46.81 -48.75 41.32
N VAL A 766 -46.62 -49.79 42.10
CA VAL A 766 -46.12 -51.11 41.64
C VAL A 766 -47.23 -52.16 41.69
N ASN A 767 -47.56 -52.74 40.55
CA ASN A 767 -48.52 -53.91 40.42
C ASN A 767 -47.74 -55.14 40.08
N THR A 768 -47.95 -56.22 40.84
CA THR A 768 -47.38 -57.57 40.54
C THR A 768 -48.25 -58.32 39.51
N LYS A 769 -47.60 -59.09 38.57
CA LYS A 769 -48.28 -59.71 37.43
C LYS A 769 -49.11 -61.00 37.80
N ASP A 770 -48.94 -61.57 38.94
CA ASP A 770 -49.61 -62.80 39.32
C ASP A 770 -51.11 -62.69 39.60
N VAL A 771 -51.65 -61.46 39.54
CA VAL A 771 -53.11 -61.20 39.71
C VAL A 771 -53.94 -61.47 38.46
N LEU A 772 -53.36 -61.79 37.30
CA LEU A 772 -54.11 -62.05 36.08
C LEU A 772 -54.44 -63.44 35.74
N SER A 773 -54.00 -64.40 36.55
CA SER A 773 -54.26 -65.81 36.30
C SER A 773 -55.39 -66.51 37.20
N SER A 774 -55.99 -65.79 38.11
CA SER A 774 -57.10 -66.22 38.90
C SER A 774 -58.36 -65.41 38.76
N ALA A 775 -59.23 -65.86 37.86
CA ALA A 775 -60.60 -65.32 37.70
C ALA A 775 -61.44 -65.76 38.87
N VAL A 776 -61.24 -65.20 40.04
CA VAL A 776 -62.21 -65.22 41.16
C VAL A 776 -62.06 -63.90 41.90
N LEU A 777 -63.13 -63.14 41.92
CA LEU A 777 -63.44 -61.93 42.66
C LEU A 777 -62.78 -61.80 44.02
N THR A 778 -61.76 -61.01 44.16
CA THR A 778 -61.44 -60.31 45.38
C THR A 778 -61.05 -58.88 45.06
N PRO A 779 -61.77 -57.90 45.61
CA PRO A 779 -61.53 -56.51 45.31
C PRO A 779 -60.43 -56.02 46.30
N VAL A 780 -59.21 -56.13 45.96
CA VAL A 780 -58.06 -55.33 46.39
C VAL A 780 -56.86 -55.83 45.62
N SER A 781 -56.60 -55.31 44.50
CA SER A 781 -55.27 -55.35 43.90
C SER A 781 -54.30 -54.69 44.94
N GLU A 782 -53.34 -55.45 45.43
CA GLU A 782 -52.30 -54.96 46.32
C GLU A 782 -51.38 -54.03 45.54
N LEU A 783 -51.81 -52.77 45.43
CA LEU A 783 -51.03 -51.66 44.87
C LEU A 783 -50.02 -51.18 45.92
N LEU A 784 -48.72 -51.41 45.68
CA LEU A 784 -47.64 -50.82 46.50
C LEU A 784 -47.40 -49.37 45.99
N THR A 785 -47.74 -48.37 46.79
CA THR A 785 -47.52 -46.99 46.49
C THR A 785 -46.35 -46.47 47.26
N PHE A 786 -45.49 -45.76 46.51
CA PHE A 786 -44.27 -45.13 47.04
C PHE A 786 -44.25 -43.64 46.74
N SER A 787 -43.65 -42.80 47.53
CA SER A 787 -43.31 -41.41 47.25
C SER A 787 -41.80 -41.19 47.27
N CYS A 788 -41.28 -40.46 46.32
CA CYS A 788 -39.89 -40.05 46.24
C CYS A 788 -39.82 -38.59 46.51
N THR A 789 -38.97 -38.16 47.40
CA THR A 789 -38.65 -36.71 47.66
C THR A 789 -37.15 -36.58 47.85
N GLY A 790 -36.65 -35.36 47.96
CA GLY A 790 -35.23 -35.07 48.12
C GLY A 790 -34.62 -34.45 46.90
N THR A 791 -33.36 -34.69 46.68
CA THR A 791 -32.69 -34.20 45.48
C THR A 791 -32.55 -35.30 44.42
N VAL A 792 -32.37 -34.92 43.17
CA VAL A 792 -32.11 -35.89 42.08
C VAL A 792 -30.87 -36.72 42.37
N THR A 793 -29.92 -36.19 43.12
CA THR A 793 -28.67 -36.83 43.54
C THR A 793 -28.84 -37.73 44.74
N GLU A 794 -29.80 -37.40 45.62
CA GLU A 794 -30.08 -38.14 46.87
C GLU A 794 -31.61 -38.38 47.00
N PRO A 795 -32.21 -39.24 46.14
CA PRO A 795 -33.66 -39.52 46.20
C PRO A 795 -34.00 -40.37 47.37
N VAL A 796 -35.05 -40.01 48.13
CA VAL A 796 -35.54 -40.71 49.30
C VAL A 796 -36.92 -41.31 49.01
N TRP A 797 -37.00 -42.60 48.82
CA TRP A 797 -38.22 -43.32 48.55
C TRP A 797 -38.85 -43.82 49.87
N LYS A 798 -40.13 -43.55 50.09
CA LYS A 798 -40.92 -43.95 51.22
C LYS A 798 -42.17 -44.69 50.75
N SER A 799 -42.52 -45.82 51.44
CA SER A 799 -43.79 -46.50 51.20
C SER A 799 -44.93 -45.68 51.78
N LYS A 800 -45.97 -45.41 51.00
CA LYS A 800 -47.23 -44.87 51.46
C LYS A 800 -48.10 -46.05 51.94
N ALA A 801 -48.26 -46.12 53.23
CA ALA A 801 -49.20 -47.16 53.82
C ALA A 801 -50.62 -46.80 53.40
N ILE A 802 -51.31 -47.71 52.69
CA ILE A 802 -52.76 -47.62 52.53
C ILE A 802 -53.41 -47.76 53.86
N SER A 803 -54.17 -46.78 54.31
CA SER A 803 -54.71 -46.63 55.65
C SER A 803 -55.82 -47.68 56.03
N ASN A 804 -55.86 -48.79 55.41
CA ASN A 804 -56.93 -49.84 55.71
C ASN A 804 -56.42 -51.31 55.89
N LEU A 805 -55.17 -51.55 56.14
CA LEU A 805 -54.70 -52.87 56.52
C LEU A 805 -53.90 -52.81 57.83
N GLY A 806 -54.47 -53.35 58.88
CA GLY A 806 -53.87 -53.35 60.20
C GLY A 806 -52.51 -54.04 60.20
N LYS A 807 -51.55 -53.41 60.86
CA LYS A 807 -50.32 -53.96 61.41
C LYS A 807 -49.20 -54.34 60.37
N VAL A 808 -48.46 -53.34 59.98
CA VAL A 808 -47.10 -53.55 59.57
C VAL A 808 -46.18 -52.91 60.68
N PRO A 809 -45.14 -53.60 61.15
CA PRO A 809 -44.32 -53.04 62.25
C PRO A 809 -43.49 -51.82 61.80
N ALA A 810 -43.38 -50.85 62.73
CA ALA A 810 -42.77 -49.56 62.58
C ALA A 810 -41.21 -49.51 62.36
N GLN A 811 -40.61 -50.64 62.01
CA GLN A 811 -39.14 -50.76 61.88
C GLN A 811 -38.58 -50.64 60.45
N VAL A 812 -39.38 -50.23 59.49
CA VAL A 812 -38.93 -50.17 58.07
C VAL A 812 -38.39 -48.82 57.61
N ILE A 813 -38.30 -47.81 58.48
CA ILE A 813 -38.13 -46.39 58.04
C ILE A 813 -36.70 -45.89 58.14
N THR A 814 -35.69 -46.70 58.50
CA THR A 814 -34.36 -46.07 58.71
C THR A 814 -33.25 -46.90 58.12
N GLU A 815 -33.08 -46.83 56.82
CA GLU A 815 -31.79 -47.09 56.11
C GLU A 815 -31.97 -47.11 54.59
N LEU A 816 -32.16 -45.94 54.01
CA LEU A 816 -31.88 -45.73 52.61
C LEU A 816 -30.72 -44.79 52.57
N THR A 817 -29.54 -45.33 52.61
CA THR A 817 -28.30 -44.58 52.56
C THR A 817 -28.02 -44.08 51.18
N THR A 818 -27.71 -42.80 51.14
CA THR A 818 -27.11 -41.93 50.15
C THR A 818 -26.17 -42.60 49.16
N ILE A 819 -26.41 -42.44 47.89
CA ILE A 819 -25.44 -42.63 46.84
C ILE A 819 -25.16 -41.23 46.21
N PRO A 820 -23.93 -40.71 46.25
CA PRO A 820 -23.62 -39.43 45.70
C PRO A 820 -23.64 -39.52 44.14
N VAL A 821 -24.46 -38.72 43.51
CA VAL A 821 -24.46 -38.58 42.04
C VAL A 821 -24.11 -37.13 41.74
N GLU A 822 -22.81 -36.87 41.68
CA GLU A 822 -22.31 -35.55 41.27
C GLU A 822 -22.67 -35.12 39.84
N GLY A 823 -22.93 -36.10 38.97
CA GLY A 823 -23.17 -35.85 37.57
C GLY A 823 -24.43 -35.04 37.25
N LEU A 824 -25.54 -35.28 37.96
CA LEU A 824 -26.80 -34.60 37.66
C LEU A 824 -26.82 -33.11 38.02
N LYS A 825 -25.98 -32.68 38.95
CA LYS A 825 -25.80 -31.29 39.30
C LYS A 825 -25.09 -30.50 38.17
N LYS A 826 -24.20 -31.20 37.44
CA LYS A 826 -23.51 -30.63 36.28
C LYS A 826 -24.42 -30.43 35.06
N ILE A 827 -25.49 -31.26 34.92
CA ILE A 827 -26.44 -31.12 33.82
C ILE A 827 -27.10 -29.76 33.82
N GLY A 828 -27.64 -29.33 34.94
CA GLY A 828 -28.32 -28.07 35.04
C GLY A 828 -27.41 -26.86 34.84
N GLN A 829 -26.16 -26.92 35.30
CA GLN A 829 -25.21 -25.82 35.25
C GLN A 829 -24.47 -25.67 33.91
N GLY A 830 -24.30 -26.77 33.17
CA GLY A 830 -23.53 -26.73 31.95
C GLY A 830 -24.36 -26.46 30.68
N LEU A 831 -25.65 -26.89 30.62
CA LEU A 831 -26.53 -26.63 29.47
C LEU A 831 -26.77 -25.14 29.27
N PHE A 832 -26.82 -24.38 30.36
CA PHE A 832 -27.39 -23.08 30.41
C PHE A 832 -26.60 -22.12 31.32
N GLY A 833 -25.49 -22.56 31.90
CA GLY A 833 -24.61 -21.72 32.68
C GLY A 833 -24.09 -20.57 31.81
N PRO A 834 -24.05 -19.33 32.33
CA PRO A 834 -23.39 -18.27 31.59
C PRO A 834 -21.95 -18.73 31.30
N ASP A 835 -21.42 -18.41 30.14
CA ASP A 835 -19.99 -18.28 29.94
C ASP A 835 -19.51 -17.17 30.89
N GLN A 836 -19.48 -17.45 32.19
CA GLN A 836 -18.79 -16.69 33.20
C GLN A 836 -17.30 -17.03 33.13
N GLU A 837 -16.70 -16.69 32.02
CA GLU A 837 -15.39 -16.10 32.06
C GLU A 837 -15.60 -14.57 32.16
N ASN A 838 -15.75 -14.10 33.37
CA ASN A 838 -15.23 -12.83 33.78
C ASN A 838 -13.69 -12.91 33.66
N GLY A 839 -13.20 -12.99 32.46
CA GLY A 839 -11.90 -12.53 32.07
C GLY A 839 -11.99 -11.00 32.13
N ARG A 840 -11.85 -10.42 33.29
CA ARG A 840 -11.12 -9.19 33.42
C ARG A 840 -9.70 -9.54 32.98
N ASP A 841 -9.43 -9.44 31.69
CA ASP A 841 -8.08 -9.17 31.25
C ASP A 841 -7.65 -7.89 31.97
N PRO A 842 -6.49 -7.90 32.64
CA PRO A 842 -5.90 -6.64 33.09
C PRO A 842 -5.79 -5.78 31.84
N ALA A 843 -6.33 -4.59 31.90
CA ALA A 843 -6.13 -3.58 30.89
C ALA A 843 -4.62 -3.49 30.62
N PRO A 844 -4.17 -3.49 29.38
CA PRO A 844 -2.82 -3.04 29.10
C PRO A 844 -2.75 -1.59 29.53
N GLU A 845 -1.99 -1.34 30.59
CA GLU A 845 -1.50 -0.01 30.92
C GLU A 845 -0.76 0.53 29.73
N ASP A 846 -1.05 1.81 29.40
CA ASP A 846 -0.36 2.64 28.44
C ASP A 846 -0.51 2.31 26.95
N ALA A 847 -1.62 2.75 26.38
CA ALA A 847 -1.67 3.22 25.00
C ALA A 847 -2.32 4.61 25.01
N ASP A 848 -1.51 5.59 24.67
CA ASP A 848 -1.81 7.01 24.61
C ASP A 848 -3.18 7.30 23.98
N GLU A 849 -3.99 8.04 24.74
CA GLU A 849 -5.14 8.81 24.28
C GLU A 849 -4.66 9.98 23.40
N GLU A 850 -4.35 9.72 22.13
CA GLU A 850 -4.33 10.77 21.12
C GLU A 850 -4.29 10.12 19.73
N ASP A 851 -5.43 9.72 19.20
CA ASP A 851 -5.81 9.86 17.78
C ASP A 851 -7.20 9.25 17.45
N MET A 852 -8.23 9.79 18.08
CA MET A 852 -9.59 9.50 17.66
C MET A 852 -10.12 10.59 16.73
N ARG A 853 -9.61 10.69 15.51
CA ARG A 853 -10.33 11.41 14.44
C ARG A 853 -9.97 10.90 13.05
N LYS A 854 -10.97 10.30 12.42
CA LYS A 854 -11.18 9.92 11.01
C LYS A 854 -10.95 8.44 10.66
N PRO A 855 -11.98 7.76 10.14
CA PRO A 855 -11.84 6.40 9.60
C PRO A 855 -11.08 6.45 8.27
N LYS A 856 -9.87 5.93 8.24
CA LYS A 856 -9.14 5.71 6.99
C LYS A 856 -9.72 4.48 6.27
N LYS A 857 -10.17 4.69 5.04
CA LYS A 857 -10.65 3.65 4.12
C LYS A 857 -9.48 2.78 3.68
N THR A 858 -9.50 1.51 4.01
CA THR A 858 -8.48 0.54 3.58
C THR A 858 -9.02 -0.32 2.43
N GLY A 859 -8.66 0.03 1.20
CA GLY A 859 -8.70 -0.88 0.05
C GLY A 859 -7.27 -1.30 -0.30
N LEU A 860 -7.11 -2.44 -0.95
CA LEU A 860 -5.80 -3.02 -1.32
C LEU A 860 -4.91 -2.03 -2.12
N PHE A 861 -5.49 -1.03 -2.79
CA PHE A 861 -4.82 -0.03 -3.62
C PHE A 861 -4.55 1.33 -2.93
N GLN A 862 -5.04 1.59 -1.71
CA GLN A 862 -4.65 2.78 -0.93
C GLN A 862 -3.21 2.74 -0.40
N ILE A 863 -2.52 1.64 -0.62
CA ILE A 863 -1.14 1.40 -0.20
C ILE A 863 -0.17 2.43 -0.79
N PHE A 864 -0.48 2.99 -1.95
CA PHE A 864 0.42 3.88 -2.70
C PHE A 864 0.03 5.37 -2.73
N GLN A 865 -1.09 5.79 -2.14
CA GLN A 865 -1.61 7.15 -2.33
C GLN A 865 -1.51 8.14 -1.16
N ASP A 866 -1.15 7.72 0.05
CA ASP A 866 -1.08 8.66 1.17
C ASP A 866 0.31 9.27 1.32
N LYS A 867 0.67 10.19 0.40
CA LYS A 867 1.67 11.25 0.64
C LYS A 867 1.50 12.38 -0.37
N GLU A 868 0.77 13.40 -0.03
CA GLU A 868 1.05 14.81 -0.32
C GLU A 868 1.23 15.56 0.99
#